data_afee24a4d8e30deda31463166c92d990
#
_entry.id   afee24a4d8e30deda31463166c92d990
#
_cell.length_a   1.000
_cell.length_b   1.000
_cell.length_c   1.000
_cell.angle_alpha   90.00
_cell.angle_beta   90.00
_cell.angle_gamma   90.00
#
_symmetry.space_group_name_H-M   'P 1'
#
loop_
_entity.id
_entity.type
_entity.pdbx_description
1 polymer ?
#
loop_
_entity_poly.entity_id
_entity_poly.type
_entity_poly.pdbx_seq_one_letter_code
_entity_poly.pdbx_strand_id
1 'polypeptide(L)'
;MMNTFRSILTFTAATCAVASQAAAQFDVTVANPSAAPRHAVGVTIPVKSIFWGNTFPLASVKIDGADIPWQIDDTDGDGRPDELAFTVDLPAGAGVTAKVTLGEGTDGSQFKPSTWASLRLRDHNRRYPEAGSVTFPGSDTPRHVYDAVYGHGIMLEGSHGGIRVYADNRQSIDLYGKKSPRLELAETAFYTTPDKEAEGYGCDILWAGNSIGAGSFRAVAPDGTLFATDSVASRTQRVIASGPVRSIVEVSTPRWKVNGREYDMTQRYTIWAGHRDIEVDISGLYGAPDGSFATGVLRLDNGNGAVSPRGTAISCGTSTPDKKRPGHIETLAVGIYAPDSLVYDVREDSLNYLLTLNPDAAGHISYSIAFASAKEEGAPVSLARWKACMDDIAARHRQPSTVTVSLTEPSDTVTIMMIGDSTMADKVLKGENQERGWGQMLPTLLNGPVRVDNHAVNGRSSKSFIDEGRWDKVIERLRPGDYLIIQFGHNDEKASDPSRYTLPGSTFDANLTRFAREALAKGATPILMNSIVRRNFPAPGAPTVTVDDKYKKGYHPEAFDTEGSRLVDTHGPYLDPPRRVAESLGLPFIDMNAITHNAIQALGRDASREYFMWIPADTYPFAPEGKIDNTHLNIKGATFVATLAAQALADTLPLLRPYISVAR
;
A
#
# COMPACT_ATOMS: atom_id res chain seq x y z
N MET A 1 20.29 -10.71 66.75
CA MET A 1 19.12 -11.48 66.26
C MET A 1 18.27 -10.52 65.46
N MET A 2 18.47 -10.44 64.16
CA MET A 2 17.63 -9.66 63.25
C MET A 2 17.16 -10.60 62.14
N ASN A 3 15.89 -10.93 62.17
CA ASN A 3 15.21 -11.69 61.12
C ASN A 3 14.83 -10.76 60.00
N THR A 4 15.44 -10.96 58.83
CA THR A 4 15.04 -10.32 57.58
C THR A 4 14.02 -11.19 56.87
N PHE A 5 12.76 -10.72 56.81
CA PHE A 5 11.73 -11.28 55.94
C PHE A 5 12.05 -10.87 54.50
N ARG A 6 12.35 -11.84 53.65
CA ARG A 6 12.35 -11.69 52.18
C ARG A 6 10.94 -11.99 51.66
N SER A 7 10.19 -10.95 51.29
CA SER A 7 8.97 -11.09 50.51
C SER A 7 9.32 -11.47 49.07
N ILE A 8 8.97 -12.67 48.64
CA ILE A 8 9.02 -13.12 47.27
C ILE A 8 7.77 -12.57 46.56
N LEU A 9 7.93 -11.52 45.72
CA LEU A 9 6.89 -11.11 44.80
C LEU A 9 6.89 -12.12 43.63
N THR A 10 5.89 -12.96 43.59
CA THR A 10 5.56 -13.81 42.44
C THR A 10 4.87 -12.93 41.41
N PHE A 11 5.59 -12.53 40.37
CA PHE A 11 4.96 -11.98 39.17
C PHE A 11 4.28 -13.12 38.41
N THR A 12 2.98 -13.22 38.51
CA THR A 12 2.17 -13.98 37.58
C THR A 12 2.16 -13.19 36.28
N ALA A 13 2.98 -13.62 35.29
CA ALA A 13 2.83 -13.17 33.92
C ALA A 13 1.45 -13.64 33.45
N ALA A 14 0.51 -12.70 33.38
CA ALA A 14 -0.71 -12.90 32.61
C ALA A 14 -0.29 -12.96 31.16
N THR A 15 -0.17 -14.17 30.60
CA THR A 15 -0.16 -14.38 29.16
C THR A 15 -1.48 -13.86 28.63
N CYS A 16 -1.49 -12.63 28.11
CA CYS A 16 -2.55 -12.20 27.23
C CYS A 16 -2.54 -13.17 26.04
N ALA A 17 -3.47 -14.12 26.01
CA ALA A 17 -3.76 -14.87 24.83
C ALA A 17 -4.18 -13.84 23.78
N VAL A 18 -3.30 -13.58 22.81
CA VAL A 18 -3.66 -12.83 21.61
C VAL A 18 -4.67 -13.72 20.91
N ALA A 19 -5.92 -13.28 20.85
CA ALA A 19 -6.94 -13.96 20.08
C ALA A 19 -6.43 -14.01 18.63
N SER A 20 -6.14 -15.21 18.14
CA SER A 20 -5.73 -15.40 16.74
C SER A 20 -6.94 -15.18 15.84
N GLN A 21 -6.79 -14.36 14.83
CA GLN A 21 -7.78 -14.26 13.75
C GLN A 21 -7.97 -15.65 13.14
N ALA A 22 -9.20 -16.00 12.75
CA ALA A 22 -9.45 -17.21 11.97
C ALA A 22 -8.69 -17.13 10.63
N ALA A 23 -8.27 -18.28 10.12
CA ALA A 23 -7.59 -18.34 8.81
C ALA A 23 -8.50 -17.81 7.71
N ALA A 24 -7.98 -16.87 6.93
CA ALA A 24 -8.66 -16.36 5.74
C ALA A 24 -8.29 -17.22 4.52
N GLN A 25 -9.29 -17.80 3.84
CA GLN A 25 -9.11 -18.58 2.61
C GLN A 25 -9.75 -17.86 1.43
N PHE A 26 -9.00 -17.70 0.35
CA PHE A 26 -9.45 -17.00 -0.84
C PHE A 26 -8.72 -17.46 -2.09
N ASP A 27 -9.35 -17.24 -3.24
CA ASP A 27 -8.77 -17.54 -4.54
C ASP A 27 -8.19 -16.27 -5.16
N VAL A 28 -7.00 -16.40 -5.74
CA VAL A 28 -6.32 -15.34 -6.50
C VAL A 28 -6.23 -15.79 -7.95
N THR A 29 -7.07 -15.23 -8.80
CA THR A 29 -7.04 -15.50 -10.24
C THR A 29 -6.19 -14.44 -10.94
N VAL A 30 -5.15 -14.92 -11.65
CA VAL A 30 -4.26 -14.07 -12.44
C VAL A 30 -4.48 -14.38 -13.90
N ALA A 31 -4.94 -13.41 -14.69
CA ALA A 31 -5.24 -13.61 -16.11
C ALA A 31 -4.19 -12.93 -17.01
N ASN A 32 -3.81 -13.61 -18.05
CA ASN A 32 -2.91 -13.15 -19.10
C ASN A 32 -3.70 -12.64 -20.31
N PRO A 33 -3.75 -11.33 -20.56
CA PRO A 33 -4.44 -10.78 -21.73
C PRO A 33 -3.65 -10.96 -23.05
N SER A 34 -2.37 -11.39 -22.96
CA SER A 34 -1.49 -11.55 -24.12
C SER A 34 -1.68 -12.88 -24.84
N ALA A 35 -1.52 -12.87 -26.16
CA ALA A 35 -1.47 -14.09 -26.97
C ALA A 35 -0.16 -14.91 -26.80
N ALA A 36 0.82 -14.40 -26.03
CA ALA A 36 2.05 -15.11 -25.67
C ALA A 36 2.00 -15.56 -24.20
N PRO A 37 2.63 -16.68 -23.84
CA PRO A 37 2.76 -17.08 -22.44
C PRO A 37 3.62 -16.08 -21.67
N ARG A 38 3.44 -16.00 -20.35
CA ARG A 38 4.24 -15.17 -19.45
C ARG A 38 4.81 -16.03 -18.34
N HIS A 39 6.09 -15.83 -18.05
CA HIS A 39 6.78 -16.57 -16.99
C HIS A 39 7.00 -15.69 -15.78
N ALA A 40 6.92 -16.31 -14.60
CA ALA A 40 7.21 -15.74 -13.30
C ALA A 40 6.49 -14.40 -13.03
N VAL A 41 5.24 -14.24 -13.49
CA VAL A 41 4.47 -13.01 -13.27
C VAL A 41 4.35 -12.74 -11.78
N GLY A 42 4.86 -11.60 -11.32
CA GLY A 42 4.78 -11.15 -9.94
C GLY A 42 3.34 -10.82 -9.55
N VAL A 43 2.92 -11.32 -8.40
CA VAL A 43 1.60 -11.09 -7.82
C VAL A 43 1.78 -10.58 -6.41
N THR A 44 1.15 -9.46 -6.07
CA THR A 44 1.09 -8.90 -4.72
C THR A 44 -0.34 -8.81 -4.24
N ILE A 45 -0.56 -9.23 -3.00
CA ILE A 45 -1.86 -9.17 -2.33
C ILE A 45 -1.68 -8.36 -1.05
N PRO A 46 -2.45 -7.29 -0.83
CA PRO A 46 -2.34 -6.48 0.36
C PRO A 46 -2.85 -7.27 1.59
N VAL A 47 -1.93 -7.71 2.45
CA VAL A 47 -2.24 -8.49 3.66
C VAL A 47 -3.09 -7.68 4.61
N LYS A 48 -2.77 -6.40 4.83
CA LYS A 48 -3.50 -5.48 5.74
C LYS A 48 -5.00 -5.37 5.43
N SER A 49 -5.44 -5.69 4.21
CA SER A 49 -6.86 -5.65 3.82
C SER A 49 -7.58 -7.00 3.93
N ILE A 50 -6.88 -8.05 4.33
CA ILE A 50 -7.42 -9.42 4.40
C ILE A 50 -7.18 -10.04 5.77
N PHE A 51 -6.01 -9.85 6.35
CA PHE A 51 -5.60 -10.39 7.64
C PHE A 51 -5.16 -9.25 8.57
N TRP A 52 -5.84 -9.10 9.69
CA TRP A 52 -5.68 -7.98 10.62
C TRP A 52 -4.86 -8.38 11.83
N GLY A 53 -3.93 -7.55 12.24
CA GLY A 53 -3.05 -7.80 13.39
C GLY A 53 -1.65 -7.23 13.16
N ASN A 54 -0.82 -7.31 14.21
CA ASN A 54 0.52 -6.74 14.23
C ASN A 54 1.62 -7.81 14.07
N THR A 55 1.24 -9.03 13.70
CA THR A 55 2.16 -10.16 13.54
C THR A 55 2.10 -10.69 12.12
N PHE A 56 3.23 -11.16 11.61
CA PHE A 56 3.27 -11.83 10.31
C PHE A 56 2.46 -13.13 10.38
N PRO A 57 1.43 -13.32 9.53
CA PRO A 57 0.64 -14.53 9.54
C PRO A 57 1.41 -15.70 8.95
N LEU A 58 1.10 -16.92 9.39
CA LEU A 58 1.41 -18.11 8.61
C LEU A 58 0.61 -18.06 7.30
N ALA A 59 1.13 -18.66 6.24
CA ALA A 59 0.44 -18.71 4.96
C ALA A 59 0.65 -20.01 4.20
N SER A 60 -0.21 -20.23 3.21
CA SER A 60 -0.05 -21.26 2.18
C SER A 60 -0.56 -20.70 0.87
N VAL A 61 0.21 -20.89 -0.20
CA VAL A 61 -0.19 -20.54 -1.58
C VAL A 61 -0.05 -21.78 -2.46
N LYS A 62 -1.15 -22.21 -3.07
CA LYS A 62 -1.20 -23.45 -3.87
C LYS A 62 -1.77 -23.20 -5.26
N ILE A 63 -1.11 -23.80 -6.27
CA ILE A 63 -1.64 -23.89 -7.63
C ILE A 63 -1.78 -25.39 -7.95
N ASP A 64 -2.96 -25.79 -8.40
CA ASP A 64 -3.29 -27.20 -8.70
C ASP A 64 -2.98 -28.15 -7.53
N GLY A 65 -3.11 -27.65 -6.29
CA GLY A 65 -2.86 -28.38 -5.05
C GLY A 65 -1.40 -28.44 -4.62
N ALA A 66 -0.45 -27.96 -5.43
CA ALA A 66 0.97 -27.92 -5.09
C ALA A 66 1.33 -26.56 -4.42
N ASP A 67 2.12 -26.62 -3.35
CA ASP A 67 2.66 -25.41 -2.73
C ASP A 67 3.67 -24.75 -3.66
N ILE A 68 3.55 -23.42 -3.80
CA ILE A 68 4.50 -22.59 -4.55
C ILE A 68 5.21 -21.61 -3.62
N PRO A 69 6.41 -21.11 -3.97
CA PRO A 69 7.12 -20.10 -3.16
C PRO A 69 6.32 -18.82 -3.00
N TRP A 70 6.33 -18.28 -1.79
CA TRP A 70 5.71 -17.01 -1.43
C TRP A 70 6.52 -16.34 -0.30
N GLN A 71 6.28 -15.07 -0.09
CA GLN A 71 6.80 -14.29 1.06
C GLN A 71 5.80 -13.23 1.49
N ILE A 72 5.91 -12.77 2.73
CA ILE A 72 5.15 -11.64 3.25
C ILE A 72 6.16 -10.55 3.65
N ASP A 73 5.97 -9.35 3.11
CA ASP A 73 6.88 -8.23 3.29
C ASP A 73 6.23 -7.11 4.10
N ASP A 74 7.08 -6.44 4.90
CA ASP A 74 6.82 -5.14 5.51
C ASP A 74 7.43 -4.08 4.59
N THR A 75 6.61 -3.45 3.76
CA THR A 75 7.09 -2.56 2.69
C THR A 75 7.24 -1.10 3.11
N ASP A 76 6.67 -0.70 4.26
CA ASP A 76 6.79 0.65 4.82
C ASP A 76 7.75 0.71 6.04
N GLY A 77 8.07 -0.43 6.65
CA GLY A 77 9.02 -0.55 7.76
C GLY A 77 8.41 -0.28 9.13
N ASP A 78 7.09 -0.41 9.26
CA ASP A 78 6.37 -0.24 10.54
C ASP A 78 6.38 -1.49 11.42
N GLY A 79 6.96 -2.59 10.95
CA GLY A 79 7.05 -3.89 11.63
C GLY A 79 5.81 -4.76 11.46
N ARG A 80 4.90 -4.41 10.55
CA ARG A 80 3.67 -5.16 10.26
C ARG A 80 3.69 -5.72 8.84
N PRO A 81 2.96 -6.82 8.58
CA PRO A 81 2.88 -7.37 7.23
C PRO A 81 2.03 -6.49 6.31
N ASP A 82 2.59 -6.11 5.15
CA ASP A 82 1.88 -5.31 4.14
C ASP A 82 1.37 -6.15 2.98
N GLU A 83 2.25 -6.96 2.41
CA GLU A 83 2.00 -7.65 1.15
C GLU A 83 2.42 -9.12 1.19
N LEU A 84 1.52 -10.01 0.75
CA LEU A 84 1.88 -11.36 0.34
C LEU A 84 2.30 -11.31 -1.13
N ALA A 85 3.49 -11.81 -1.43
CA ALA A 85 4.06 -11.87 -2.77
C ALA A 85 4.30 -13.33 -3.21
N PHE A 86 4.02 -13.64 -4.47
CA PHE A 86 4.35 -14.90 -5.13
C PHE A 86 4.46 -14.71 -6.65
N THR A 87 4.92 -15.72 -7.38
CA THR A 87 5.00 -15.67 -8.84
C THR A 87 4.21 -16.80 -9.48
N VAL A 88 3.67 -16.56 -10.68
CA VAL A 88 2.92 -17.55 -11.44
C VAL A 88 3.33 -17.56 -12.92
N ASP A 89 3.34 -18.73 -13.54
CA ASP A 89 3.45 -18.87 -14.99
C ASP A 89 2.05 -18.84 -15.60
N LEU A 90 1.86 -18.03 -16.64
CA LEU A 90 0.57 -17.83 -17.28
C LEU A 90 0.60 -18.32 -18.72
N PRO A 91 -0.28 -19.25 -19.12
CA PRO A 91 -0.48 -19.60 -20.51
C PRO A 91 -0.98 -18.39 -21.33
N ALA A 92 -0.79 -18.44 -22.65
CA ALA A 92 -1.28 -17.42 -23.56
C ALA A 92 -2.81 -17.27 -23.49
N GLY A 93 -3.33 -16.08 -23.30
CA GLY A 93 -4.75 -15.77 -23.28
C GLY A 93 -5.57 -16.50 -22.19
N ALA A 94 -4.91 -17.03 -21.17
CA ALA A 94 -5.55 -17.82 -20.11
C ALA A 94 -5.20 -17.27 -18.71
N GLY A 95 -5.89 -17.79 -17.70
CA GLY A 95 -5.65 -17.47 -16.30
C GLY A 95 -5.22 -18.68 -15.49
N VAL A 96 -4.59 -18.41 -14.35
CA VAL A 96 -4.23 -19.39 -13.32
C VAL A 96 -4.84 -18.91 -12.00
N THR A 97 -5.39 -19.85 -11.24
CA THR A 97 -5.94 -19.56 -9.91
C THR A 97 -5.06 -20.17 -8.83
N ALA A 98 -4.53 -19.33 -7.95
CA ALA A 98 -3.86 -19.75 -6.75
C ALA A 98 -4.86 -19.75 -5.57
N LYS A 99 -4.86 -20.82 -4.78
CA LYS A 99 -5.57 -20.89 -3.50
C LYS A 99 -4.67 -20.40 -2.40
N VAL A 100 -5.11 -19.36 -1.68
CA VAL A 100 -4.34 -18.71 -0.63
C VAL A 100 -5.03 -18.92 0.70
N THR A 101 -4.24 -19.26 1.73
CA THR A 101 -4.67 -19.25 3.14
C THR A 101 -3.74 -18.32 3.91
N LEU A 102 -4.29 -17.40 4.70
CA LEU A 102 -3.57 -16.56 5.67
C LEU A 102 -4.05 -16.89 7.08
N GLY A 103 -3.13 -17.03 8.03
CA GLY A 103 -3.40 -17.45 9.42
C GLY A 103 -3.12 -18.92 9.68
N GLU A 104 -3.02 -19.74 8.65
CA GLU A 104 -2.62 -21.14 8.72
C GLU A 104 -1.62 -21.47 7.60
N GLY A 105 -0.76 -22.47 7.81
CA GLY A 105 0.26 -22.90 6.86
C GLY A 105 1.65 -22.88 7.49
N THR A 106 2.60 -22.23 6.82
CA THR A 106 3.99 -22.12 7.27
C THR A 106 4.41 -20.65 7.39
N ASP A 107 5.63 -20.42 7.85
CA ASP A 107 6.27 -19.09 7.87
C ASP A 107 7.06 -18.77 6.59
N GLY A 108 7.02 -19.66 5.58
CA GLY A 108 7.73 -19.50 4.31
C GLY A 108 9.21 -19.90 4.36
N SER A 109 9.76 -20.22 5.51
CA SER A 109 11.20 -20.54 5.70
C SER A 109 11.67 -21.78 4.93
N GLN A 110 10.75 -22.66 4.50
CA GLN A 110 11.05 -23.82 3.68
C GLN A 110 11.44 -23.48 2.23
N PHE A 111 11.12 -22.28 1.75
CA PHE A 111 11.45 -21.88 0.38
C PHE A 111 12.86 -21.28 0.30
N LYS A 112 13.67 -21.81 -0.61
CA LYS A 112 15.01 -21.27 -0.87
C LYS A 112 14.90 -19.90 -1.52
N PRO A 113 15.72 -18.92 -1.11
CA PRO A 113 15.78 -17.64 -1.80
C PRO A 113 16.11 -17.79 -3.29
N SER A 114 15.33 -17.14 -4.16
CA SER A 114 15.63 -16.99 -5.60
C SER A 114 16.05 -15.56 -5.94
N THR A 115 15.92 -14.65 -4.99
CA THR A 115 16.44 -13.29 -5.04
C THR A 115 17.18 -12.97 -3.73
N TRP A 116 18.03 -11.95 -3.76
CA TRP A 116 18.79 -11.54 -2.59
C TRP A 116 19.04 -10.03 -2.60
N ALA A 117 18.99 -9.42 -1.43
CA ALA A 117 19.39 -8.03 -1.22
C ALA A 117 20.20 -7.90 0.06
N SER A 118 21.17 -6.98 0.07
CA SER A 118 22.03 -6.77 1.22
C SER A 118 22.62 -5.37 1.24
N LEU A 119 22.79 -4.87 2.44
CA LEU A 119 23.56 -3.67 2.76
C LEU A 119 24.57 -4.05 3.85
N ARG A 120 25.87 -3.86 3.60
CA ARG A 120 26.92 -4.27 4.52
C ARG A 120 27.77 -3.07 4.95
N LEU A 121 28.07 -2.99 6.23
CA LEU A 121 28.96 -1.97 6.75
C LEU A 121 30.42 -2.43 6.63
N ARG A 122 31.34 -1.48 6.51
CA ARG A 122 32.76 -1.78 6.67
C ARG A 122 33.10 -1.86 8.15
N ASP A 123 33.73 -2.99 8.53
CA ASP A 123 34.31 -3.20 9.86
C ASP A 123 35.83 -3.29 9.72
N HIS A 124 36.58 -2.69 10.65
CA HIS A 124 38.02 -2.80 10.76
C HIS A 124 38.50 -4.26 10.90
N ASN A 125 37.63 -5.14 11.41
CA ASN A 125 37.88 -6.58 11.54
C ASN A 125 37.55 -7.40 10.29
N ARG A 126 37.14 -6.77 9.18
CA ARG A 126 36.71 -7.39 7.92
C ARG A 126 35.54 -8.37 8.07
N ARG A 127 34.64 -8.09 9.00
CA ARG A 127 33.44 -8.93 9.23
C ARG A 127 32.25 -8.55 8.33
N TYR A 128 32.22 -7.32 7.84
CA TYR A 128 31.18 -6.77 6.96
C TYR A 128 29.76 -7.10 7.41
N PRO A 129 29.36 -6.66 8.62
CA PRO A 129 28.03 -7.00 9.16
C PRO A 129 26.91 -6.45 8.28
N GLU A 130 25.84 -7.23 8.17
CA GLU A 130 24.60 -6.80 7.51
C GLU A 130 23.95 -5.67 8.31
N ALA A 131 23.37 -4.70 7.59
CA ALA A 131 22.58 -3.63 8.16
C ALA A 131 21.24 -3.54 7.41
N GLY A 132 20.15 -3.32 8.13
CA GLY A 132 18.83 -3.08 7.51
C GLY A 132 18.78 -1.74 6.79
N SER A 133 19.47 -0.72 7.34
CA SER A 133 19.56 0.60 6.73
C SER A 133 20.84 1.33 7.12
N VAL A 134 21.21 2.32 6.32
CA VAL A 134 22.28 3.29 6.62
C VAL A 134 21.85 4.68 6.13
N THR A 135 22.15 5.71 6.93
CA THR A 135 21.86 7.11 6.57
C THR A 135 23.14 7.94 6.66
N PHE A 136 23.41 8.71 5.61
CA PHE A 136 24.49 9.69 5.54
C PHE A 136 23.92 11.10 5.48
N PRO A 137 24.49 12.07 6.23
CA PRO A 137 24.22 13.46 6.01
C PRO A 137 24.48 13.87 4.55
N GLY A 138 23.69 14.80 4.02
CA GLY A 138 23.87 15.28 2.63
C GLY A 138 25.23 15.91 2.35
N SER A 139 25.92 16.36 3.39
CA SER A 139 27.27 16.94 3.33
C SER A 139 28.40 15.90 3.23
N ASP A 140 28.12 14.60 3.42
CA ASP A 140 29.15 13.56 3.38
C ASP A 140 29.75 13.43 1.99
N THR A 141 31.08 13.28 1.96
CA THR A 141 31.82 13.06 0.72
C THR A 141 31.69 11.60 0.23
N PRO A 142 31.83 11.34 -1.09
CA PRO A 142 31.84 9.97 -1.61
C PRO A 142 32.86 9.07 -0.91
N ARG A 143 34.02 9.60 -0.55
CA ARG A 143 35.05 8.84 0.18
C ARG A 143 34.57 8.35 1.54
N HIS A 144 33.93 9.24 2.31
CA HIS A 144 33.40 8.90 3.63
C HIS A 144 32.34 7.82 3.55
N VAL A 145 31.42 7.92 2.56
CA VAL A 145 30.43 6.89 2.28
C VAL A 145 31.08 5.55 1.93
N TYR A 146 32.12 5.55 1.08
CA TYR A 146 32.82 4.32 0.67
C TYR A 146 33.63 3.68 1.79
N ASP A 147 34.12 4.48 2.74
CA ASP A 147 34.81 3.97 3.92
C ASP A 147 33.83 3.34 4.93
N ALA A 148 32.55 3.69 4.90
CA ALA A 148 31.52 3.20 5.81
C ALA A 148 30.77 1.97 5.28
N VAL A 149 30.52 1.90 3.95
CA VAL A 149 29.71 0.83 3.33
C VAL A 149 30.61 -0.13 2.53
N TYR A 150 30.52 -1.42 2.83
CA TYR A 150 31.19 -2.45 2.05
C TYR A 150 30.47 -2.64 0.72
N GLY A 151 31.23 -2.67 -0.38
CA GLY A 151 30.62 -2.71 -1.70
C GLY A 151 30.14 -1.34 -2.21
N HIS A 152 30.36 -0.23 -1.47
CA HIS A 152 30.03 1.14 -1.82
C HIS A 152 28.53 1.45 -1.92
N GLY A 153 27.66 0.51 -1.61
CA GLY A 153 26.21 0.69 -1.67
C GLY A 153 25.43 -0.60 -1.51
N ILE A 154 24.10 -0.45 -1.59
CA ILE A 154 23.16 -1.56 -1.48
C ILE A 154 23.20 -2.44 -2.72
N MET A 155 23.05 -3.73 -2.53
CA MET A 155 23.13 -4.76 -3.58
C MET A 155 21.81 -5.51 -3.70
N LEU A 156 21.46 -5.89 -4.94
CA LEU A 156 20.24 -6.61 -5.30
C LEU A 156 20.60 -7.65 -6.36
N GLU A 157 20.14 -8.90 -6.19
CA GLU A 157 20.47 -10.01 -7.08
C GLU A 157 19.25 -10.88 -7.38
N GLY A 158 19.13 -11.32 -8.63
CA GLY A 158 18.20 -12.35 -9.11
C GLY A 158 18.88 -13.39 -9.98
N SER A 159 18.12 -14.20 -10.70
CA SER A 159 18.62 -15.32 -11.49
C SER A 159 19.59 -14.90 -12.60
N HIS A 160 19.34 -13.79 -13.28
CA HIS A 160 20.07 -13.35 -14.47
C HIS A 160 21.27 -12.44 -14.17
N GLY A 161 21.34 -11.88 -12.98
CA GLY A 161 22.42 -10.98 -12.57
C GLY A 161 22.05 -10.20 -11.33
N GLY A 162 22.87 -9.22 -11.01
CA GLY A 162 22.65 -8.33 -9.88
C GLY A 162 23.03 -6.89 -10.20
N ILE A 163 22.54 -5.99 -9.37
CA ILE A 163 22.93 -4.58 -9.39
C ILE A 163 23.49 -4.15 -8.04
N ARG A 164 24.27 -3.08 -8.08
CA ARG A 164 24.69 -2.33 -6.92
C ARG A 164 24.32 -0.86 -7.14
N VAL A 165 23.57 -0.27 -6.20
CA VAL A 165 23.26 1.17 -6.22
C VAL A 165 24.21 1.87 -5.27
N TYR A 166 25.04 2.77 -5.77
CA TYR A 166 26.01 3.51 -4.96
C TYR A 166 25.31 4.40 -3.93
N ALA A 167 25.88 4.48 -2.73
CA ALA A 167 25.34 5.29 -1.64
C ALA A 167 25.77 6.77 -1.70
N ASP A 168 26.61 7.16 -2.68
CA ASP A 168 27.06 8.53 -2.88
C ASP A 168 26.01 9.39 -3.63
N ASN A 169 26.34 10.65 -3.88
CA ASN A 169 25.49 11.60 -4.59
C ASN A 169 25.14 11.17 -6.03
N ARG A 170 25.97 10.38 -6.67
CA ARG A 170 25.74 9.93 -8.06
C ARG A 170 24.69 8.81 -8.14
N GLN A 171 24.56 7.99 -7.07
CA GLN A 171 23.67 6.83 -7.09
C GLN A 171 23.80 6.03 -8.40
N SER A 172 25.04 5.88 -8.85
CA SER A 172 25.35 5.10 -10.05
C SER A 172 24.98 3.64 -9.85
N ILE A 173 24.65 2.95 -10.91
CA ILE A 173 24.26 1.55 -10.89
C ILE A 173 25.34 0.73 -11.62
N ASP A 174 25.97 -0.19 -10.91
CA ASP A 174 26.83 -1.21 -11.49
C ASP A 174 26.06 -2.50 -11.74
N LEU A 175 26.52 -3.28 -12.73
CA LEU A 175 25.90 -4.52 -13.15
C LEU A 175 26.83 -5.71 -12.86
N TYR A 176 26.26 -6.77 -12.29
CA TYR A 176 26.95 -8.04 -12.07
C TYR A 176 26.43 -9.11 -13.02
N GLY A 177 27.29 -9.56 -13.94
CA GLY A 177 26.96 -10.59 -14.93
C GLY A 177 27.32 -11.98 -14.42
N LYS A 178 26.42 -12.97 -14.63
CA LYS A 178 26.57 -14.33 -14.14
C LYS A 178 26.63 -15.37 -15.26
N LYS A 179 27.18 -16.54 -14.94
CA LYS A 179 27.18 -17.72 -15.83
C LYS A 179 26.00 -18.66 -15.55
N SER A 180 25.49 -18.64 -14.33
CA SER A 180 24.41 -19.52 -13.87
C SER A 180 23.42 -18.77 -12.99
N PRO A 181 22.18 -19.29 -12.78
CA PRO A 181 21.16 -18.59 -12.02
C PRO A 181 21.34 -18.65 -10.50
N ARG A 182 22.43 -19.17 -9.97
CA ARG A 182 22.72 -19.19 -8.52
C ARG A 182 22.88 -17.77 -7.96
N LEU A 183 22.59 -17.56 -6.69
CA LEU A 183 22.88 -16.31 -5.99
C LEU A 183 24.37 -16.29 -5.58
N GLU A 184 25.09 -15.22 -5.92
CA GLU A 184 26.55 -15.11 -5.80
C GLU A 184 27.03 -13.91 -4.99
N LEU A 185 26.22 -12.81 -4.95
CA LEU A 185 26.65 -11.56 -4.33
C LEU A 185 26.81 -11.64 -2.81
N ALA A 186 26.15 -12.60 -2.16
CA ALA A 186 26.41 -12.91 -0.75
C ALA A 186 27.89 -13.24 -0.48
N GLU A 187 28.58 -13.86 -1.46
CA GLU A 187 29.97 -14.28 -1.34
C GLU A 187 30.95 -13.33 -2.03
N THR A 188 30.56 -12.71 -3.14
CA THR A 188 31.46 -11.91 -3.99
C THR A 188 31.36 -10.42 -3.72
N ALA A 189 30.18 -9.91 -3.36
CA ALA A 189 29.88 -8.49 -3.15
C ALA A 189 30.47 -7.59 -4.26
N PHE A 190 30.35 -7.99 -5.54
CA PHE A 190 30.99 -7.39 -6.72
C PHE A 190 32.51 -7.53 -6.81
N TYR A 191 33.18 -8.11 -5.82
CA TYR A 191 34.63 -8.28 -5.80
C TYR A 191 35.03 -9.73 -6.04
N THR A 192 34.66 -10.28 -7.20
CA THR A 192 34.97 -11.64 -7.59
C THR A 192 36.50 -11.77 -7.82
N THR A 193 37.12 -12.71 -7.11
CA THR A 193 38.54 -13.03 -7.30
C THR A 193 38.74 -13.91 -8.55
N PRO A 194 39.96 -13.94 -9.14
CA PRO A 194 40.24 -14.81 -10.28
C PRO A 194 39.94 -16.29 -10.03
N ASP A 195 40.16 -16.76 -8.80
CA ASP A 195 39.86 -18.15 -8.41
C ASP A 195 38.34 -18.40 -8.48
N LYS A 196 37.54 -17.51 -7.94
CA LYS A 196 36.06 -17.61 -8.03
C LYS A 196 35.58 -17.50 -9.47
N GLU A 197 36.14 -16.63 -10.29
CA GLU A 197 35.83 -16.59 -11.72
C GLU A 197 36.13 -17.93 -12.41
N ALA A 198 37.24 -18.59 -12.06
CA ALA A 198 37.57 -19.92 -12.55
C ALA A 198 36.60 -21.01 -12.07
N GLU A 199 36.04 -20.86 -10.88
CA GLU A 199 34.95 -21.71 -10.34
C GLU A 199 33.58 -21.44 -10.98
N GLY A 200 33.50 -20.49 -11.93
CA GLY A 200 32.28 -20.18 -12.66
C GLY A 200 31.42 -19.10 -12.05
N TYR A 201 31.92 -18.32 -11.08
CA TYR A 201 31.26 -17.12 -10.60
C TYR A 201 31.24 -16.02 -11.67
N GLY A 202 30.24 -15.16 -11.58
CA GLY A 202 30.17 -13.92 -12.34
C GLY A 202 31.12 -12.84 -11.84
N CYS A 203 31.04 -11.66 -12.43
CA CYS A 203 31.81 -10.50 -11.98
C CYS A 203 31.10 -9.20 -12.31
N ASP A 204 31.65 -8.08 -11.83
CA ASP A 204 31.31 -6.74 -12.31
C ASP A 204 31.53 -6.65 -13.82
N ILE A 205 30.55 -6.15 -14.58
CA ILE A 205 30.57 -6.10 -16.05
C ILE A 205 30.46 -4.70 -16.60
N LEU A 206 30.31 -3.66 -15.76
CA LEU A 206 30.05 -2.30 -16.22
C LEU A 206 30.92 -1.26 -15.51
N TRP A 207 31.51 -0.37 -16.30
CA TRP A 207 32.08 0.88 -15.84
C TRP A 207 31.23 2.05 -16.28
N ALA A 208 30.42 2.64 -15.37
CA ALA A 208 29.55 3.77 -15.68
C ALA A 208 30.31 5.09 -15.98
N GLY A 209 31.43 5.34 -15.32
CA GLY A 209 32.26 6.54 -15.52
C GLY A 209 31.46 7.83 -15.26
N ASN A 210 31.46 8.73 -16.26
CA ASN A 210 30.72 10.00 -16.23
C ASN A 210 29.35 9.92 -16.94
N SER A 211 28.98 8.75 -17.44
CA SER A 211 27.70 8.53 -18.10
C SER A 211 26.54 8.40 -17.11
N ILE A 212 25.33 8.22 -17.62
CA ILE A 212 24.17 7.85 -16.81
C ILE A 212 24.23 6.40 -16.30
N GLY A 213 25.18 5.60 -16.81
CA GLY A 213 25.32 4.19 -16.43
C GLY A 213 24.16 3.33 -16.93
N ALA A 214 23.64 2.48 -16.08
CA ALA A 214 22.53 1.58 -16.37
C ALA A 214 21.29 1.99 -15.58
N GLY A 215 20.62 3.07 -16.00
CA GLY A 215 19.34 3.47 -15.41
C GLY A 215 19.42 4.36 -14.18
N SER A 216 20.55 5.04 -13.93
CA SER A 216 20.58 6.04 -12.85
C SER A 216 19.59 7.18 -13.15
N PHE A 217 19.00 7.73 -12.08
CA PHE A 217 18.04 8.83 -12.19
C PHE A 217 18.73 10.19 -12.02
N ARG A 218 18.37 11.16 -12.84
CA ARG A 218 18.96 12.51 -12.87
C ARG A 218 17.88 13.57 -13.02
N ALA A 219 18.13 14.77 -12.47
CA ALA A 219 17.40 15.94 -12.89
C ALA A 219 18.01 16.53 -14.17
N VAL A 220 17.18 17.22 -14.95
CA VAL A 220 17.54 17.86 -16.20
C VAL A 220 17.41 19.37 -16.04
N ALA A 221 18.49 20.11 -16.30
CA ALA A 221 18.43 21.56 -16.37
C ALA A 221 17.83 22.05 -17.69
N PRO A 222 17.41 23.32 -17.78
CA PRO A 222 16.88 23.89 -19.03
C PRO A 222 17.85 23.84 -20.23
N ASP A 223 19.16 23.82 -19.98
CA ASP A 223 20.20 23.65 -20.99
C ASP A 223 20.49 22.17 -21.33
N GLY A 224 19.79 21.25 -20.67
CA GLY A 224 19.95 19.82 -20.85
C GLY A 224 21.03 19.17 -19.99
N THR A 225 21.71 19.91 -19.12
CA THR A 225 22.68 19.35 -18.17
C THR A 225 22.00 18.39 -17.19
N LEU A 226 22.65 17.25 -16.93
CA LEU A 226 22.17 16.25 -15.98
C LEU A 226 22.76 16.49 -14.58
N PHE A 227 21.91 16.57 -13.57
CA PHE A 227 22.30 16.71 -12.17
C PHE A 227 22.00 15.45 -11.37
N ALA A 228 22.95 15.05 -10.55
CA ALA A 228 22.81 14.01 -9.54
C ALA A 228 22.13 14.56 -8.26
N THR A 229 22.06 13.75 -7.23
CA THR A 229 21.47 14.14 -5.93
C THR A 229 22.48 14.86 -5.03
N ASP A 230 23.08 15.95 -5.53
CA ASP A 230 24.18 16.65 -4.86
C ASP A 230 23.73 17.41 -3.61
N SER A 231 22.61 18.09 -3.69
CA SER A 231 22.08 18.93 -2.61
C SER A 231 20.85 18.29 -1.97
N VAL A 232 21.06 17.51 -0.92
CA VAL A 232 20.02 16.79 -0.16
C VAL A 232 20.23 16.97 1.34
N ALA A 233 19.21 16.72 2.17
CA ALA A 233 19.38 16.73 3.63
C ALA A 233 20.16 15.49 4.10
N SER A 234 19.84 14.33 3.52
CA SER A 234 20.48 13.05 3.82
C SER A 234 20.35 12.10 2.64
N ARG A 235 21.08 10.98 2.71
CA ARG A 235 20.93 9.81 1.82
C ARG A 235 20.75 8.58 2.67
N THR A 236 19.63 7.90 2.50
CA THR A 236 19.34 6.65 3.22
C THR A 236 19.23 5.51 2.21
N GLN A 237 19.90 4.41 2.50
CA GLN A 237 19.67 3.13 1.81
C GLN A 237 19.09 2.13 2.79
N ARG A 238 18.08 1.38 2.36
CA ARG A 238 17.37 0.40 3.20
C ARG A 238 17.06 -0.87 2.42
N VAL A 239 17.28 -2.03 3.02
CA VAL A 239 16.76 -3.32 2.55
C VAL A 239 15.33 -3.45 3.08
N ILE A 240 14.37 -3.57 2.18
CA ILE A 240 12.95 -3.74 2.50
C ILE A 240 12.62 -5.22 2.58
N ALA A 241 12.99 -5.99 1.55
CA ALA A 241 12.72 -7.42 1.45
C ALA A 241 13.88 -8.14 0.77
N SER A 242 14.10 -9.40 1.16
CA SER A 242 15.06 -10.32 0.53
C SER A 242 14.51 -11.73 0.71
N GLY A 243 14.06 -12.40 -0.38
CA GLY A 243 13.34 -13.64 -0.19
C GLY A 243 13.19 -14.52 -1.42
N PRO A 244 12.35 -15.56 -1.30
CA PRO A 244 12.22 -16.60 -2.32
C PRO A 244 11.62 -16.09 -3.64
N VAL A 245 10.83 -15.00 -3.62
CA VAL A 245 10.13 -14.55 -4.83
C VAL A 245 10.47 -13.15 -5.28
N ARG A 246 10.87 -12.26 -4.35
CA ARG A 246 11.35 -10.91 -4.70
C ARG A 246 12.32 -10.36 -3.66
N SER A 247 13.15 -9.42 -4.10
CA SER A 247 13.90 -8.55 -3.20
C SER A 247 13.61 -7.10 -3.53
N ILE A 248 13.55 -6.26 -2.48
CA ILE A 248 13.23 -4.85 -2.57
C ILE A 248 14.26 -4.05 -1.79
N VAL A 249 14.81 -3.01 -2.41
CA VAL A 249 15.68 -2.04 -1.74
C VAL A 249 15.19 -0.62 -2.01
N GLU A 250 15.50 0.29 -1.10
CA GLU A 250 15.05 1.66 -1.17
C GLU A 250 16.20 2.64 -0.95
N VAL A 251 16.20 3.73 -1.73
CA VAL A 251 17.12 4.85 -1.60
C VAL A 251 16.30 6.13 -1.44
N SER A 252 16.42 6.78 -0.28
CA SER A 252 15.70 8.02 0.02
C SER A 252 16.64 9.20 0.10
N THR A 253 16.24 10.32 -0.52
CA THR A 253 16.99 11.59 -0.59
C THR A 253 16.05 12.76 -0.31
N PRO A 254 15.71 12.99 0.96
CA PRO A 254 14.83 14.10 1.34
C PRO A 254 15.51 15.45 1.08
N ARG A 255 14.67 16.42 0.74
CA ARG A 255 15.05 17.79 0.46
C ARG A 255 16.08 17.92 -0.68
N TRP A 256 15.89 17.14 -1.75
CA TRP A 256 16.72 17.28 -2.95
C TRP A 256 16.45 18.62 -3.64
N LYS A 257 17.44 19.51 -3.60
CA LYS A 257 17.35 20.84 -4.20
C LYS A 257 17.94 20.82 -5.59
N VAL A 258 17.11 21.07 -6.57
CA VAL A 258 17.52 21.13 -7.97
C VAL A 258 16.58 22.05 -8.78
N ASN A 259 17.10 22.80 -9.72
CA ASN A 259 16.35 23.73 -10.57
C ASN A 259 15.43 24.70 -9.81
N GLY A 260 15.87 25.16 -8.63
CA GLY A 260 15.10 26.08 -7.77
C GLY A 260 13.92 25.43 -7.05
N ARG A 261 13.82 24.12 -7.04
CA ARG A 261 12.77 23.32 -6.33
C ARG A 261 13.39 22.39 -5.31
N GLU A 262 12.53 21.85 -4.44
CA GLU A 262 12.91 20.87 -3.42
C GLU A 262 11.96 19.66 -3.51
N TYR A 263 12.51 18.45 -3.48
CA TYR A 263 11.78 17.18 -3.58
C TYR A 263 12.18 16.24 -2.45
N ASP A 264 11.22 15.51 -1.91
CA ASP A 264 11.46 14.40 -0.97
C ASP A 264 11.44 13.08 -1.74
N MET A 265 12.52 12.85 -2.52
CA MET A 265 12.57 11.72 -3.45
C MET A 265 12.89 10.41 -2.76
N THR A 266 12.13 9.38 -3.10
CA THR A 266 12.40 7.98 -2.75
C THR A 266 12.42 7.14 -4.03
N GLN A 267 13.44 6.30 -4.18
CA GLN A 267 13.62 5.34 -5.29
C GLN A 267 13.55 3.93 -4.72
N ARG A 268 12.64 3.11 -5.21
CA ARG A 268 12.48 1.71 -4.84
C ARG A 268 12.86 0.83 -6.02
N TYR A 269 13.72 -0.14 -5.78
CA TYR A 269 14.17 -1.12 -6.77
C TYR A 269 13.65 -2.49 -6.36
N THR A 270 12.91 -3.15 -7.26
CA THR A 270 12.34 -4.48 -7.03
C THR A 270 12.82 -5.46 -8.08
N ILE A 271 13.39 -6.59 -7.66
CA ILE A 271 13.69 -7.72 -8.54
C ILE A 271 12.82 -8.91 -8.20
N TRP A 272 12.18 -9.50 -9.21
CA TRP A 272 11.38 -10.70 -9.08
C TRP A 272 12.17 -11.95 -9.46
N ALA A 273 11.88 -13.07 -8.81
CA ALA A 273 12.43 -14.37 -9.17
C ALA A 273 12.12 -14.70 -10.63
N GLY A 274 13.13 -15.12 -11.38
CA GLY A 274 13.01 -15.44 -12.82
C GLY A 274 12.99 -14.23 -13.76
N HIS A 275 12.95 -13.00 -13.25
CA HIS A 275 12.99 -11.80 -14.09
C HIS A 275 14.41 -11.37 -14.43
N ARG A 276 14.56 -10.79 -15.63
CA ARG A 276 15.79 -10.11 -16.07
C ARG A 276 15.73 -8.63 -15.79
N ASP A 277 14.55 -8.08 -15.70
CA ASP A 277 14.30 -6.68 -15.42
C ASP A 277 14.16 -6.41 -13.92
N ILE A 278 14.54 -5.21 -13.54
CA ILE A 278 14.43 -4.63 -12.20
C ILE A 278 13.49 -3.45 -12.32
N GLU A 279 12.39 -3.49 -11.60
CA GLU A 279 11.43 -2.40 -11.53
C GLU A 279 11.98 -1.28 -10.65
N VAL A 280 11.84 -0.05 -11.09
CA VAL A 280 12.23 1.15 -10.35
C VAL A 280 11.03 2.07 -10.23
N ASP A 281 10.62 2.32 -9.00
CA ASP A 281 9.53 3.24 -8.68
C ASP A 281 10.09 4.45 -7.91
N ILE A 282 9.83 5.64 -8.42
CA ILE A 282 10.27 6.89 -7.82
C ILE A 282 9.06 7.69 -7.39
N SER A 283 9.08 8.20 -6.18
CA SER A 283 8.02 9.01 -5.60
C SER A 283 8.55 10.31 -5.03
N GLY A 284 7.64 11.24 -4.69
CA GLY A 284 7.96 12.51 -4.06
C GLY A 284 8.31 13.64 -5.03
N LEU A 285 7.99 13.52 -6.33
CA LEU A 285 8.32 14.49 -7.39
C LEU A 285 7.16 15.45 -7.72
N TYR A 286 6.39 15.85 -6.73
CA TYR A 286 5.19 16.68 -6.91
C TYR A 286 5.48 18.04 -7.55
N GLY A 287 4.65 18.41 -8.52
CA GLY A 287 4.70 19.72 -9.17
C GLY A 287 5.96 19.98 -10.00
N ALA A 288 6.68 18.94 -10.40
CA ALA A 288 7.84 19.08 -11.26
C ALA A 288 7.41 19.59 -12.65
N PRO A 289 8.20 20.52 -13.27
CA PRO A 289 7.97 20.92 -14.65
C PRO A 289 8.21 19.77 -15.63
N ASP A 290 7.60 19.86 -16.81
CA ASP A 290 7.80 18.90 -17.87
C ASP A 290 9.29 18.76 -18.26
N GLY A 291 9.72 17.52 -18.49
CA GLY A 291 11.09 17.21 -18.88
C GLY A 291 12.14 17.43 -17.79
N SER A 292 11.72 17.54 -16.51
CA SER A 292 12.64 17.82 -15.40
C SER A 292 13.54 16.66 -15.01
N PHE A 293 13.26 15.44 -15.44
CA PHE A 293 14.01 14.24 -15.04
C PHE A 293 14.42 13.40 -16.25
N ALA A 294 15.47 12.60 -16.06
CA ALA A 294 15.94 11.68 -17.09
C ALA A 294 16.48 10.38 -16.44
N THR A 295 16.33 9.31 -17.20
CA THR A 295 17.07 8.06 -17.03
C THR A 295 17.55 7.59 -18.43
N GLY A 296 18.31 6.50 -18.47
CA GLY A 296 18.81 5.99 -19.76
C GLY A 296 19.93 4.99 -19.59
N VAL A 297 20.65 4.73 -20.66
CA VAL A 297 21.80 3.82 -20.69
C VAL A 297 23.01 4.49 -21.30
N LEU A 298 24.19 4.10 -20.83
CA LEU A 298 25.45 4.56 -21.40
C LEU A 298 25.65 4.01 -22.82
N ARG A 299 26.46 4.70 -23.62
CA ARG A 299 27.02 4.16 -24.86
C ARG A 299 28.14 3.19 -24.51
N LEU A 300 27.94 1.91 -24.83
CA LEU A 300 28.97 0.89 -24.64
C LEU A 300 30.04 0.97 -25.73
N ASP A 301 31.28 0.62 -25.38
CA ASP A 301 32.39 0.56 -26.32
C ASP A 301 32.14 -0.50 -27.41
N ASN A 302 32.67 -0.27 -28.60
CA ASN A 302 32.55 -1.17 -29.76
C ASN A 302 31.09 -1.64 -30.00
N GLY A 303 30.12 -0.78 -29.71
CA GLY A 303 28.73 -1.15 -29.64
C GLY A 303 27.79 -0.26 -30.45
N ASN A 304 26.52 -0.61 -30.38
CA ASN A 304 25.42 0.12 -30.96
C ASN A 304 24.28 0.25 -29.94
N GLY A 305 23.47 1.29 -30.12
CA GLY A 305 22.31 1.51 -29.26
C GLY A 305 21.21 2.25 -30.01
N ALA A 306 20.11 2.45 -29.34
CA ALA A 306 18.98 3.20 -29.85
C ALA A 306 18.13 3.75 -28.68
N VAL A 307 17.43 4.84 -28.95
CA VAL A 307 16.41 5.38 -28.08
C VAL A 307 15.11 5.57 -28.86
N SER A 308 13.98 5.36 -28.19
CA SER A 308 12.67 5.41 -28.82
C SER A 308 11.69 6.20 -27.95
N PRO A 309 10.86 7.08 -28.55
CA PRO A 309 9.79 7.77 -27.83
C PRO A 309 8.71 6.82 -27.28
N ARG A 310 8.78 5.54 -27.66
CA ARG A 310 7.98 4.46 -27.04
C ARG A 310 8.59 3.95 -25.73
N GLY A 311 9.44 4.73 -25.08
CA GLY A 311 9.95 4.50 -23.74
C GLY A 311 11.13 3.54 -23.64
N THR A 312 11.84 3.23 -24.73
CA THR A 312 13.02 2.35 -24.65
C THR A 312 14.32 3.11 -24.94
N ALA A 313 15.35 2.86 -24.13
CA ALA A 313 16.73 3.22 -24.39
C ALA A 313 17.59 1.96 -24.25
N ILE A 314 18.37 1.60 -25.26
CA ILE A 314 19.16 0.35 -25.31
C ILE A 314 20.59 0.59 -25.77
N SER A 315 21.53 -0.21 -25.25
CA SER A 315 22.93 -0.22 -25.67
C SER A 315 23.48 -1.64 -25.62
N CYS A 316 24.20 -2.05 -26.62
CA CYS A 316 24.88 -3.34 -26.69
C CYS A 316 26.33 -3.11 -27.09
N GLY A 317 27.30 -3.77 -26.48
CA GLY A 317 28.71 -3.58 -26.79
C GLY A 317 29.62 -4.18 -25.71
N THR A 318 30.75 -3.54 -25.48
CA THR A 318 31.74 -3.98 -24.50
C THR A 318 31.96 -2.92 -23.42
N SER A 319 32.44 -3.37 -22.26
CA SER A 319 32.87 -2.50 -21.16
C SER A 319 34.15 -3.06 -20.54
N THR A 320 34.98 -2.19 -19.97
CA THR A 320 36.16 -2.56 -19.16
C THR A 320 35.85 -2.17 -17.71
N PRO A 321 35.24 -3.05 -16.93
CA PRO A 321 34.71 -2.73 -15.59
C PRO A 321 35.83 -2.37 -14.59
N ASP A 322 37.02 -2.95 -14.72
CA ASP A 322 38.18 -2.64 -13.89
C ASP A 322 39.32 -2.01 -14.69
N LYS A 323 39.52 -0.70 -14.53
CA LYS A 323 40.61 0.04 -15.18
C LYS A 323 42.01 -0.47 -14.81
N LYS A 324 42.17 -1.18 -13.72
CA LYS A 324 43.44 -1.80 -13.32
C LYS A 324 43.72 -3.12 -14.05
N ARG A 325 42.68 -3.67 -14.71
CA ARG A 325 42.71 -4.88 -15.54
C ARG A 325 42.22 -4.57 -16.97
N PRO A 326 42.95 -3.74 -17.74
CA PRO A 326 42.44 -3.23 -19.04
C PRO A 326 42.19 -4.34 -20.08
N GLY A 327 42.75 -5.53 -19.89
CA GLY A 327 42.45 -6.71 -20.70
C GLY A 327 41.19 -7.48 -20.28
N HIS A 328 40.57 -7.11 -19.17
CA HIS A 328 39.29 -7.69 -18.76
C HIS A 328 38.13 -6.95 -19.41
N ILE A 329 37.72 -7.44 -20.57
CA ILE A 329 36.66 -6.85 -21.38
C ILE A 329 35.43 -7.73 -21.28
N GLU A 330 34.29 -7.13 -20.91
CA GLU A 330 32.99 -7.78 -20.80
C GLU A 330 32.09 -7.36 -21.96
N THR A 331 31.34 -8.30 -22.49
CA THR A 331 30.30 -8.06 -23.52
C THR A 331 28.92 -8.13 -22.87
N LEU A 332 28.12 -7.10 -23.09
CA LEU A 332 26.82 -6.95 -22.45
C LEU A 332 25.82 -6.18 -23.32
N ALA A 333 24.56 -6.29 -22.93
CA ALA A 333 23.49 -5.43 -23.38
C ALA A 333 22.78 -4.85 -22.15
N VAL A 334 22.37 -3.59 -22.22
CA VAL A 334 21.65 -2.88 -21.18
C VAL A 334 20.49 -2.11 -21.79
N GLY A 335 19.37 -2.02 -21.09
CA GLY A 335 18.19 -1.31 -21.57
C GLY A 335 17.34 -0.76 -20.44
N ILE A 336 16.61 0.29 -20.75
CA ILE A 336 15.57 0.90 -19.93
C ILE A 336 14.26 0.84 -20.70
N TYR A 337 13.19 0.57 -19.99
CA TYR A 337 11.83 0.81 -20.47
C TYR A 337 11.09 1.69 -19.48
N ALA A 338 10.48 2.76 -19.94
CA ALA A 338 9.52 3.58 -19.20
C ALA A 338 8.16 3.60 -19.93
N PRO A 339 7.02 3.63 -19.24
CA PRO A 339 5.71 3.79 -19.88
C PRO A 339 5.66 5.01 -20.82
N ASP A 340 5.08 4.84 -21.99
CA ASP A 340 4.98 5.88 -23.02
C ASP A 340 4.37 7.19 -22.47
N SER A 341 3.43 7.08 -21.52
CA SER A 341 2.76 8.21 -20.86
C SER A 341 3.67 9.08 -19.99
N LEU A 342 4.81 8.54 -19.56
CA LEU A 342 5.80 9.27 -18.74
C LEU A 342 6.92 9.86 -19.60
N VAL A 343 7.07 9.45 -20.88
CA VAL A 343 8.14 9.93 -21.73
C VAL A 343 7.80 11.32 -22.27
N TYR A 344 8.61 12.30 -21.89
CA TYR A 344 8.51 13.65 -22.42
C TYR A 344 9.26 13.80 -23.74
N ASP A 345 10.51 13.35 -23.77
CA ASP A 345 11.38 13.45 -24.95
C ASP A 345 12.46 12.35 -24.91
N VAL A 346 13.12 12.15 -26.05
CA VAL A 346 14.25 11.24 -26.19
C VAL A 346 15.45 11.99 -26.78
N ARG A 347 16.64 11.70 -26.26
CA ARG A 347 17.85 12.33 -26.78
C ARG A 347 19.06 11.42 -26.70
N GLU A 348 20.07 11.75 -27.46
CA GLU A 348 21.36 11.10 -27.45
C GLU A 348 22.44 12.15 -27.23
N ASP A 349 23.46 11.81 -26.46
CA ASP A 349 24.69 12.61 -26.35
C ASP A 349 25.92 11.72 -26.60
N SER A 350 27.11 12.25 -26.38
CA SER A 350 28.34 11.50 -26.59
C SER A 350 28.53 10.29 -25.68
N LEU A 351 27.81 10.24 -24.54
CA LEU A 351 27.96 9.23 -23.53
C LEU A 351 26.72 8.35 -23.36
N ASN A 352 25.53 8.83 -23.77
CA ASN A 352 24.27 8.26 -23.32
C ASN A 352 23.21 8.16 -24.43
N TYR A 353 22.26 7.23 -24.21
CA TYR A 353 20.92 7.17 -24.79
C TYR A 353 19.91 7.46 -23.66
N LEU A 354 19.14 8.55 -23.78
CA LEU A 354 18.35 9.12 -22.67
C LEU A 354 16.86 9.16 -22.97
N LEU A 355 16.06 8.85 -21.96
CA LEU A 355 14.64 9.16 -21.84
C LEU A 355 14.49 10.33 -20.88
N THR A 356 13.87 11.42 -21.33
CA THR A 356 13.43 12.51 -20.45
C THR A 356 12.00 12.21 -20.01
N LEU A 357 11.71 12.35 -18.73
CA LEU A 357 10.49 11.84 -18.12
C LEU A 357 9.71 12.93 -17.38
N ASN A 358 8.39 12.79 -17.40
CA ASN A 358 7.46 13.52 -16.55
C ASN A 358 6.94 12.61 -15.44
N PRO A 359 6.87 13.05 -14.20
CA PRO A 359 6.08 12.36 -13.19
C PRO A 359 4.59 12.39 -13.53
N ASP A 360 3.86 11.40 -13.07
CA ASP A 360 2.40 11.41 -13.11
C ASP A 360 1.79 12.46 -12.15
N ALA A 361 0.47 12.55 -12.11
CA ALA A 361 -0.25 13.51 -11.25
C ALA A 361 0.01 13.28 -9.74
N ALA A 362 0.43 12.07 -9.35
CA ALA A 362 0.79 11.72 -7.98
C ALA A 362 2.30 11.93 -7.69
N GLY A 363 3.05 12.52 -8.62
CA GLY A 363 4.48 12.77 -8.46
C GLY A 363 5.33 11.51 -8.57
N HIS A 364 4.89 10.49 -9.33
CA HIS A 364 5.57 9.22 -9.51
C HIS A 364 6.16 9.07 -10.91
N ILE A 365 7.32 8.42 -10.98
CA ILE A 365 7.93 7.91 -12.21
C ILE A 365 8.25 6.45 -12.00
N SER A 366 7.87 5.58 -12.96
CA SER A 366 8.25 4.18 -12.97
C SER A 366 9.01 3.83 -14.25
N TYR A 367 10.01 2.95 -14.14
CA TYR A 367 10.71 2.38 -15.27
C TYR A 367 11.34 1.03 -14.90
N SER A 368 11.76 0.27 -15.90
CA SER A 368 12.48 -1.00 -15.71
C SER A 368 13.90 -0.89 -16.23
N ILE A 369 14.85 -1.44 -15.47
CA ILE A 369 16.25 -1.65 -15.89
C ILE A 369 16.38 -3.11 -16.27
N ALA A 370 16.94 -3.42 -17.43
CA ALA A 370 17.26 -4.78 -17.83
C ALA A 370 18.67 -4.86 -18.40
N PHE A 371 19.31 -6.02 -18.22
CA PHE A 371 20.62 -6.27 -18.80
C PHE A 371 20.87 -7.75 -19.08
N ALA A 372 21.84 -8.02 -19.94
CA ALA A 372 22.33 -9.35 -20.25
C ALA A 372 23.86 -9.34 -20.36
N SER A 373 24.51 -10.40 -19.91
CA SER A 373 25.96 -10.61 -20.03
C SER A 373 26.23 -11.79 -20.94
N ALA A 374 27.24 -11.68 -21.79
CA ALA A 374 27.72 -12.79 -22.61
C ALA A 374 28.27 -13.98 -21.81
N LYS A 375 28.41 -13.83 -20.48
CA LYS A 375 28.74 -14.95 -19.59
C LYS A 375 27.62 -15.98 -19.50
N GLU A 376 26.36 -15.52 -19.61
CA GLU A 376 25.17 -16.37 -19.62
C GLU A 376 25.04 -17.06 -20.97
N GLU A 377 24.86 -18.38 -20.97
CA GLU A 377 24.67 -19.14 -22.20
C GLU A 377 23.42 -18.66 -22.96
N GLY A 378 23.59 -18.36 -24.25
CA GLY A 378 22.51 -17.91 -25.09
C GLY A 378 22.00 -16.49 -24.81
N ALA A 379 22.70 -15.68 -24.00
CA ALA A 379 22.29 -14.31 -23.66
C ALA A 379 22.01 -13.44 -24.89
N PRO A 380 20.99 -12.55 -24.83
CA PRO A 380 20.60 -11.67 -25.94
C PRO A 380 21.47 -10.41 -26.00
N VAL A 381 22.80 -10.56 -26.17
CA VAL A 381 23.76 -9.42 -26.19
C VAL A 381 23.94 -8.73 -27.52
N SER A 382 23.29 -9.18 -28.62
CA SER A 382 23.26 -8.47 -29.88
C SER A 382 22.09 -7.49 -29.94
N LEU A 383 22.23 -6.36 -30.65
CA LEU A 383 21.21 -5.31 -30.67
C LEU A 383 19.83 -5.82 -31.12
N ALA A 384 19.75 -6.69 -32.13
CA ALA A 384 18.47 -7.23 -32.61
C ALA A 384 17.78 -8.12 -31.55
N ARG A 385 18.54 -9.03 -30.91
CA ARG A 385 18.01 -9.91 -29.84
C ARG A 385 17.68 -9.13 -28.60
N TRP A 386 18.49 -8.14 -28.24
CA TRP A 386 18.26 -7.29 -27.10
C TRP A 386 17.02 -6.42 -27.27
N LYS A 387 16.84 -5.84 -28.47
CA LYS A 387 15.61 -5.12 -28.81
C LYS A 387 14.38 -5.98 -28.65
N ALA A 388 14.39 -7.21 -29.12
CA ALA A 388 13.27 -8.15 -28.94
C ALA A 388 12.98 -8.45 -27.47
N CYS A 389 14.02 -8.60 -26.62
CA CYS A 389 13.87 -8.75 -25.20
C CYS A 389 13.22 -7.52 -24.54
N MET A 390 13.65 -6.32 -24.90
CA MET A 390 13.06 -5.07 -24.37
C MET A 390 11.65 -4.82 -24.90
N ASP A 391 11.33 -5.23 -26.14
CA ASP A 391 9.97 -5.17 -26.67
C ASP A 391 9.01 -6.11 -25.89
N ASP A 392 9.50 -7.29 -25.44
CA ASP A 392 8.73 -8.18 -24.56
C ASP A 392 8.49 -7.57 -23.17
N ILE A 393 9.51 -6.97 -22.54
CA ILE A 393 9.37 -6.22 -21.30
C ILE A 393 8.32 -5.12 -21.45
N ALA A 394 8.44 -4.31 -22.51
CA ALA A 394 7.49 -3.24 -22.80
C ALA A 394 6.06 -3.76 -23.01
N ALA A 395 5.89 -4.90 -23.68
CA ALA A 395 4.58 -5.51 -23.91
C ALA A 395 3.91 -5.96 -22.60
N ARG A 396 4.68 -6.49 -21.63
CA ARG A 396 4.17 -6.85 -20.31
C ARG A 396 3.62 -5.64 -19.55
N HIS A 397 4.28 -4.52 -19.62
CA HIS A 397 3.83 -3.26 -18.99
C HIS A 397 2.64 -2.62 -19.70
N ARG A 398 2.58 -2.67 -21.05
CA ARG A 398 1.45 -2.13 -21.82
C ARG A 398 0.16 -2.94 -21.70
N GLN A 399 0.28 -4.23 -21.44
CA GLN A 399 -0.83 -5.14 -21.23
C GLN A 399 -0.61 -5.92 -19.93
N PRO A 400 -0.72 -5.29 -18.76
CA PRO A 400 -0.47 -5.97 -17.49
C PRO A 400 -1.42 -7.15 -17.29
N SER A 401 -0.97 -8.17 -16.60
CA SER A 401 -1.84 -9.23 -16.11
C SER A 401 -2.82 -8.68 -15.10
N THR A 402 -4.06 -9.18 -15.11
CA THR A 402 -5.08 -8.76 -14.15
C THR A 402 -5.11 -9.74 -12.98
N VAL A 403 -5.19 -9.20 -11.77
CA VAL A 403 -5.30 -9.98 -10.52
C VAL A 403 -6.68 -9.75 -9.93
N THR A 404 -7.41 -10.85 -9.70
CA THR A 404 -8.72 -10.82 -9.04
C THR A 404 -8.65 -11.69 -7.79
N VAL A 405 -9.07 -11.12 -6.66
CA VAL A 405 -9.17 -11.82 -5.37
C VAL A 405 -10.64 -12.09 -5.08
N SER A 406 -11.00 -13.33 -4.73
CA SER A 406 -12.37 -13.73 -4.40
C SER A 406 -12.35 -14.71 -3.23
N LEU A 407 -13.43 -14.74 -2.45
CA LEU A 407 -13.59 -15.80 -1.45
C LEU A 407 -13.60 -17.15 -2.16
N THR A 408 -12.82 -18.10 -1.65
CA THR A 408 -12.98 -19.51 -2.02
C THR A 408 -14.40 -19.88 -1.67
N GLU A 409 -15.17 -20.43 -2.63
CA GLU A 409 -16.62 -20.73 -2.50
C GLU A 409 -17.01 -21.01 -1.04
N PRO A 410 -17.70 -20.11 -0.33
CA PRO A 410 -18.04 -20.35 1.05
C PRO A 410 -19.12 -21.44 1.05
N SER A 411 -18.85 -22.53 1.75
CA SER A 411 -19.92 -23.44 2.15
C SER A 411 -21.00 -22.72 2.97
N ASP A 412 -20.67 -21.54 3.52
CA ASP A 412 -21.53 -20.73 4.38
C ASP A 412 -21.59 -19.26 3.91
N THR A 413 -22.74 -18.64 4.15
CA THR A 413 -22.98 -17.21 3.87
C THR A 413 -22.12 -16.34 4.79
N VAL A 414 -21.33 -15.43 4.24
CA VAL A 414 -20.61 -14.41 4.97
C VAL A 414 -21.59 -13.34 5.45
N THR A 415 -21.55 -13.02 6.74
CA THR A 415 -22.43 -12.02 7.33
C THR A 415 -21.68 -10.73 7.64
N ILE A 416 -22.19 -9.60 7.17
CA ILE A 416 -21.80 -8.28 7.64
C ILE A 416 -22.75 -7.89 8.77
N MET A 417 -22.31 -8.08 10.02
CA MET A 417 -23.03 -7.56 11.17
C MET A 417 -22.75 -6.08 11.34
N MET A 418 -23.75 -5.33 11.77
CA MET A 418 -23.63 -3.88 11.94
C MET A 418 -24.13 -3.47 13.32
N ILE A 419 -23.30 -2.71 14.06
CA ILE A 419 -23.69 -2.09 15.33
C ILE A 419 -23.50 -0.59 15.26
N GLY A 420 -24.49 0.16 15.77
CA GLY A 420 -24.49 1.61 15.65
C GLY A 420 -25.77 2.24 16.19
N ASP A 421 -25.97 3.47 15.79
CA ASP A 421 -27.07 4.32 16.23
C ASP A 421 -28.18 4.51 15.18
N SER A 422 -28.98 5.59 15.34
CA SER A 422 -30.13 5.89 14.48
C SER A 422 -29.79 6.17 13.02
N THR A 423 -28.56 6.60 12.72
CA THR A 423 -28.16 6.91 11.35
C THR A 423 -27.92 5.65 10.52
N MET A 424 -27.69 4.53 11.17
CA MET A 424 -27.47 3.21 10.56
C MET A 424 -28.71 2.28 10.71
N ALA A 425 -29.53 2.48 11.75
CA ALA A 425 -30.57 1.54 12.18
C ALA A 425 -31.70 1.35 11.16
N ASP A 426 -32.29 0.16 11.15
CA ASP A 426 -33.51 -0.13 10.43
C ASP A 426 -34.69 0.66 11.02
N LYS A 427 -35.51 1.22 10.16
CA LYS A 427 -36.70 2.00 10.52
C LYS A 427 -37.99 1.24 10.24
N VAL A 428 -38.96 1.44 11.13
CA VAL A 428 -40.32 0.92 10.92
C VAL A 428 -40.99 1.65 9.76
N LEU A 429 -41.56 0.90 8.83
CA LEU A 429 -42.12 1.43 7.57
C LEU A 429 -43.59 1.88 7.68
N LYS A 430 -44.17 1.87 8.89
CA LYS A 430 -45.57 2.22 9.11
C LYS A 430 -45.83 3.70 8.77
N GLY A 431 -46.99 4.00 8.17
CA GLY A 431 -47.44 5.36 7.88
C GLY A 431 -46.64 6.08 6.82
N GLU A 432 -46.07 5.32 5.86
CA GLU A 432 -45.20 5.86 4.79
C GLU A 432 -43.97 6.58 5.31
N ASN A 433 -43.43 6.11 6.43
CA ASN A 433 -42.21 6.68 7.02
C ASN A 433 -41.06 6.73 6.01
N GLN A 434 -40.60 7.95 5.74
CA GLN A 434 -39.48 8.20 4.81
C GLN A 434 -38.11 8.05 5.44
N GLU A 435 -38.00 8.00 6.76
CA GLU A 435 -36.71 7.86 7.45
C GLU A 435 -36.10 6.48 7.24
N ARG A 436 -34.81 6.42 6.89
CA ARG A 436 -33.99 5.19 6.78
C ARG A 436 -32.62 5.41 7.42
N GLY A 437 -32.10 4.35 8.05
CA GLY A 437 -30.66 4.30 8.30
C GLY A 437 -29.92 3.79 7.07
N TRP A 438 -28.69 4.22 6.88
CA TRP A 438 -27.90 3.78 5.71
C TRP A 438 -27.64 2.25 5.74
N GLY A 439 -27.53 1.66 6.93
CA GLY A 439 -27.39 0.21 7.09
C GLY A 439 -28.58 -0.59 6.57
N GLN A 440 -29.79 -0.02 6.64
CA GLN A 440 -31.00 -0.63 6.09
C GLN A 440 -30.97 -0.71 4.54
N MET A 441 -30.21 0.19 3.90
CA MET A 441 -30.10 0.24 2.44
C MET A 441 -28.90 -0.58 1.90
N LEU A 442 -27.91 -0.89 2.73
CA LEU A 442 -26.70 -1.61 2.32
C LEU A 442 -26.98 -2.98 1.66
N PRO A 443 -27.96 -3.79 2.13
CA PRO A 443 -28.28 -5.07 1.48
C PRO A 443 -28.65 -4.96 -0.01
N THR A 444 -29.19 -3.83 -0.45
CA THR A 444 -29.57 -3.61 -1.85
C THR A 444 -28.39 -3.44 -2.80
N LEU A 445 -27.20 -3.24 -2.25
CA LEU A 445 -25.94 -3.04 -2.96
C LEU A 445 -25.04 -4.27 -2.91
N LEU A 446 -25.51 -5.37 -2.29
CA LEU A 446 -24.76 -6.62 -2.14
C LEU A 446 -25.37 -7.74 -2.96
N ASN A 447 -24.53 -8.66 -3.39
CA ASN A 447 -24.92 -9.85 -4.13
C ASN A 447 -24.16 -11.10 -3.65
N GLY A 448 -24.46 -12.27 -4.24
CA GLY A 448 -23.78 -13.51 -3.92
C GLY A 448 -24.01 -14.02 -2.49
N PRO A 449 -23.00 -14.60 -1.84
CA PRO A 449 -23.12 -15.24 -0.52
C PRO A 449 -23.00 -14.26 0.65
N VAL A 450 -23.06 -12.94 0.42
CA VAL A 450 -22.93 -11.91 1.47
C VAL A 450 -24.31 -11.46 1.95
N ARG A 451 -24.49 -11.38 3.26
CA ARG A 451 -25.72 -10.93 3.94
C ARG A 451 -25.39 -9.83 4.95
N VAL A 452 -26.40 -9.01 5.25
CA VAL A 452 -26.33 -8.00 6.31
C VAL A 452 -27.24 -8.39 7.47
N ASP A 453 -26.71 -8.31 8.68
CA ASP A 453 -27.46 -8.45 9.94
C ASP A 453 -27.30 -7.14 10.73
N ASN A 454 -28.28 -6.23 10.60
CA ASN A 454 -28.20 -4.88 11.14
C ASN A 454 -28.77 -4.81 12.56
N HIS A 455 -27.90 -4.70 13.55
CA HIS A 455 -28.22 -4.56 14.98
C HIS A 455 -28.20 -3.11 15.48
N ALA A 456 -27.95 -2.13 14.61
CA ALA A 456 -27.98 -0.72 14.99
C ALA A 456 -29.36 -0.30 15.53
N VAL A 457 -29.39 0.55 16.55
CA VAL A 457 -30.64 0.94 17.23
C VAL A 457 -30.70 2.45 17.48
N ASN A 458 -31.88 3.03 17.19
CA ASN A 458 -32.14 4.44 17.41
C ASN A 458 -31.76 4.91 18.82
N GLY A 459 -31.00 6.01 18.91
CA GLY A 459 -30.67 6.67 20.16
C GLY A 459 -29.63 5.95 21.03
N ARG A 460 -28.95 4.93 20.53
CA ARG A 460 -27.94 4.20 21.29
C ARG A 460 -26.56 4.79 21.09
N SER A 461 -25.83 4.95 22.19
CA SER A 461 -24.39 5.16 22.24
C SER A 461 -23.67 3.82 22.38
N SER A 462 -22.35 3.80 22.24
CA SER A 462 -21.55 2.62 22.55
C SER A 462 -21.80 2.10 23.97
N LYS A 463 -21.94 3.01 24.95
CA LYS A 463 -22.24 2.70 26.34
C LYS A 463 -23.63 2.04 26.51
N SER A 464 -24.69 2.72 26.03
CA SER A 464 -26.05 2.17 26.21
C SER A 464 -26.28 0.88 25.44
N PHE A 465 -25.55 0.67 24.31
CA PHE A 465 -25.59 -0.57 23.56
C PHE A 465 -25.04 -1.74 24.36
N ILE A 466 -24.00 -1.51 25.19
CA ILE A 466 -23.43 -2.48 26.12
C ILE A 466 -24.39 -2.66 27.30
N ASP A 467 -24.79 -1.59 28.00
CA ASP A 467 -25.55 -1.62 29.23
C ASP A 467 -26.93 -2.29 29.05
N GLU A 468 -27.51 -2.22 27.85
CA GLU A 468 -28.78 -2.89 27.50
C GLU A 468 -28.60 -4.36 27.07
N GLY A 469 -27.41 -4.95 27.16
CA GLY A 469 -27.12 -6.32 26.73
C GLY A 469 -27.33 -6.58 25.25
N ARG A 470 -27.26 -5.51 24.41
CA ARG A 470 -27.39 -5.62 22.93
C ARG A 470 -26.15 -6.22 22.32
N TRP A 471 -24.99 -5.85 22.84
CA TRP A 471 -23.72 -6.40 22.41
C TRP A 471 -23.65 -7.93 22.66
N ASP A 472 -24.13 -8.40 23.75
CA ASP A 472 -24.11 -9.84 24.08
C ASP A 472 -24.86 -10.65 23.01
N LYS A 473 -25.97 -10.12 22.49
CA LYS A 473 -26.75 -10.76 21.41
C LYS A 473 -26.03 -10.79 20.08
N VAL A 474 -25.19 -9.78 19.80
CA VAL A 474 -24.38 -9.71 18.56
C VAL A 474 -23.24 -10.69 18.63
N ILE A 475 -22.49 -10.69 19.74
CA ILE A 475 -21.31 -11.55 19.91
C ILE A 475 -21.66 -13.05 19.97
N GLU A 476 -22.87 -13.40 20.42
CA GLU A 476 -23.37 -14.77 20.35
C GLU A 476 -23.57 -15.26 18.92
N ARG A 477 -23.88 -14.38 17.98
CA ARG A 477 -24.17 -14.68 16.58
C ARG A 477 -22.98 -14.63 15.65
N LEU A 478 -21.94 -13.86 16.02
CA LEU A 478 -20.71 -13.72 15.25
C LEU A 478 -20.01 -15.07 15.07
N ARG A 479 -19.56 -15.33 13.83
CA ARG A 479 -18.83 -16.53 13.43
C ARG A 479 -17.49 -16.19 12.80
N PRO A 480 -16.54 -17.12 12.77
CA PRO A 480 -15.33 -16.96 11.99
C PRO A 480 -15.62 -16.60 10.52
N GLY A 481 -14.91 -15.60 9.99
CA GLY A 481 -15.10 -15.11 8.61
C GLY A 481 -16.19 -14.05 8.43
N ASP A 482 -17.02 -13.77 9.45
CA ASP A 482 -17.97 -12.65 9.40
C ASP A 482 -17.24 -11.30 9.53
N TYR A 483 -17.91 -10.22 9.10
CA TYR A 483 -17.48 -8.85 9.31
C TYR A 483 -18.36 -8.15 10.33
N LEU A 484 -17.78 -7.23 11.12
CA LEU A 484 -18.53 -6.42 12.08
C LEU A 484 -18.26 -4.93 11.82
N ILE A 485 -19.23 -4.20 11.30
CA ILE A 485 -19.18 -2.74 11.20
C ILE A 485 -19.55 -2.11 12.53
N ILE A 486 -18.67 -1.24 13.05
CA ILE A 486 -18.82 -0.54 14.32
C ILE A 486 -18.89 0.97 14.04
N GLN A 487 -20.06 1.61 14.23
CA GLN A 487 -20.24 3.04 14.02
C GLN A 487 -21.10 3.67 15.13
N PHE A 488 -20.43 4.35 16.05
CA PHE A 488 -21.05 5.11 17.13
C PHE A 488 -20.51 6.54 17.18
N GLY A 489 -21.15 7.42 17.96
CA GLY A 489 -20.72 8.79 18.19
C GLY A 489 -21.89 9.75 18.42
N HIS A 490 -22.91 9.78 17.55
CA HIS A 490 -24.03 10.71 17.62
C HIS A 490 -24.74 10.76 18.97
N ASN A 491 -24.70 9.69 19.75
CA ASN A 491 -25.30 9.60 21.10
C ASN A 491 -24.24 9.58 22.21
N ASP A 492 -23.04 9.16 21.92
CA ASP A 492 -21.90 9.15 22.84
C ASP A 492 -21.52 10.58 23.28
N GLU A 493 -21.70 11.55 22.38
CA GLU A 493 -21.42 12.97 22.60
C GLU A 493 -22.48 13.71 23.43
N LYS A 494 -23.52 13.02 23.95
CA LYS A 494 -24.62 13.66 24.71
C LYS A 494 -24.24 13.83 26.18
N ALA A 495 -23.42 14.82 26.50
CA ALA A 495 -22.95 15.09 27.87
C ALA A 495 -24.06 15.31 28.89
N SER A 496 -25.23 15.78 28.45
CA SER A 496 -26.41 15.97 29.31
C SER A 496 -27.17 14.67 29.67
N ASP A 497 -26.81 13.53 29.02
CA ASP A 497 -27.44 12.22 29.27
C ASP A 497 -26.40 11.18 29.71
N PRO A 498 -26.19 11.02 31.01
CA PRO A 498 -25.19 10.07 31.56
C PRO A 498 -25.42 8.60 31.17
N SER A 499 -26.62 8.24 30.72
CA SER A 499 -26.91 6.87 30.26
C SER A 499 -26.30 6.57 28.91
N ARG A 500 -25.93 7.61 28.15
CA ARG A 500 -25.35 7.51 26.80
C ARG A 500 -23.95 8.08 26.70
N TYR A 501 -23.65 9.09 27.50
CA TYR A 501 -22.40 9.84 27.41
C TYR A 501 -21.18 8.95 27.62
N THR A 502 -20.20 9.13 26.75
CA THR A 502 -18.85 8.55 26.84
C THR A 502 -17.81 9.62 26.57
N LEU A 503 -16.59 9.43 27.04
CA LEU A 503 -15.51 10.40 26.91
C LEU A 503 -14.47 9.92 25.89
N PRO A 504 -14.19 10.69 24.80
CA PRO A 504 -13.11 10.39 23.87
C PRO A 504 -11.74 10.35 24.59
N GLY A 505 -10.88 9.42 24.21
CA GLY A 505 -9.61 9.15 24.87
C GLY A 505 -9.74 8.33 26.15
N SER A 506 -10.95 7.90 26.51
CA SER A 506 -11.22 7.09 27.72
C SER A 506 -12.33 6.08 27.46
N THR A 507 -13.56 6.33 27.97
CA THR A 507 -14.66 5.36 27.95
C THR A 507 -15.18 5.06 26.54
N PHE A 508 -15.15 6.02 25.60
CA PHE A 508 -15.53 5.77 24.21
C PHE A 508 -14.53 4.82 23.54
N ASP A 509 -13.24 5.11 23.63
CA ASP A 509 -12.18 4.25 23.10
C ASP A 509 -12.21 2.84 23.73
N ALA A 510 -12.46 2.76 25.03
CA ALA A 510 -12.58 1.47 25.73
C ALA A 510 -13.73 0.61 25.20
N ASN A 511 -14.92 1.22 24.96
CA ASN A 511 -16.07 0.51 24.40
C ASN A 511 -15.80 0.02 22.97
N LEU A 512 -15.23 0.87 22.12
CA LEU A 512 -14.88 0.49 20.75
C LEU A 512 -13.83 -0.64 20.75
N THR A 513 -12.82 -0.54 21.62
CA THR A 513 -11.78 -1.56 21.79
C THR A 513 -12.39 -2.89 22.24
N ARG A 514 -13.38 -2.86 23.18
CA ARG A 514 -14.09 -4.04 23.62
C ARG A 514 -14.81 -4.74 22.46
N PHE A 515 -15.63 -4.00 21.69
CA PHE A 515 -16.33 -4.55 20.54
C PHE A 515 -15.36 -5.21 19.55
N ALA A 516 -14.27 -4.52 19.22
CA ALA A 516 -13.30 -5.00 18.27
C ALA A 516 -12.57 -6.26 18.77
N ARG A 517 -12.08 -6.28 20.00
CA ARG A 517 -11.35 -7.43 20.55
C ARG A 517 -12.22 -8.67 20.73
N GLU A 518 -13.45 -8.49 21.21
CA GLU A 518 -14.36 -9.61 21.38
C GLU A 518 -14.80 -10.20 20.03
N ALA A 519 -14.97 -9.36 18.98
CA ALA A 519 -15.23 -9.83 17.63
C ALA A 519 -14.04 -10.58 17.02
N LEU A 520 -12.81 -10.06 17.20
CA LEU A 520 -11.59 -10.77 16.81
C LEU A 520 -11.49 -12.15 17.49
N ALA A 521 -11.83 -12.23 18.78
CA ALA A 521 -11.82 -13.49 19.51
C ALA A 521 -12.84 -14.52 18.97
N LYS A 522 -13.85 -14.07 18.23
CA LYS A 522 -14.80 -14.92 17.49
C LYS A 522 -14.32 -15.27 16.06
N GLY A 523 -13.16 -14.76 15.65
CA GLY A 523 -12.64 -14.92 14.28
C GLY A 523 -13.35 -14.04 13.25
N ALA A 524 -14.08 -13.02 13.66
CA ALA A 524 -14.68 -12.03 12.77
C ALA A 524 -13.74 -10.85 12.54
N THR A 525 -13.94 -10.13 11.45
CA THR A 525 -13.17 -8.92 11.08
C THR A 525 -13.92 -7.65 11.48
N PRO A 526 -13.50 -6.93 12.55
CA PRO A 526 -14.09 -5.64 12.89
C PRO A 526 -13.67 -4.55 11.89
N ILE A 527 -14.61 -3.68 11.53
CA ILE A 527 -14.40 -2.50 10.69
C ILE A 527 -14.86 -1.29 11.48
N LEU A 528 -13.94 -0.42 11.86
CA LEU A 528 -14.29 0.78 12.60
C LEU A 528 -14.64 1.91 11.63
N MET A 529 -15.73 2.61 11.95
CA MET A 529 -16.18 3.79 11.20
C MET A 529 -16.48 4.92 12.19
N ASN A 530 -16.14 6.16 11.82
CA ASN A 530 -16.62 7.32 12.54
C ASN A 530 -18.02 7.72 12.08
N SER A 531 -18.67 8.64 12.81
CA SER A 531 -20.05 9.10 12.55
C SER A 531 -20.14 9.82 11.20
N ILE A 532 -21.20 9.56 10.43
CA ILE A 532 -21.52 10.34 9.24
C ILE A 532 -21.78 11.81 9.61
N VAL A 533 -21.55 12.75 8.68
CA VAL A 533 -21.72 14.17 8.92
C VAL A 533 -23.19 14.53 9.16
N ARG A 534 -23.45 15.52 10.03
CA ARG A 534 -24.72 16.22 10.09
C ARG A 534 -24.74 17.35 9.07
N ARG A 535 -25.90 17.62 8.50
CA ARG A 535 -26.11 18.74 7.58
C ARG A 535 -26.12 20.07 8.35
N ASN A 536 -24.95 20.67 8.52
CA ASN A 536 -24.77 21.88 9.30
C ASN A 536 -24.02 22.95 8.48
N PHE A 537 -24.77 23.93 7.95
CA PHE A 537 -24.25 25.07 7.17
C PHE A 537 -24.45 26.38 7.95
N PRO A 538 -23.65 26.68 8.98
CA PRO A 538 -23.83 27.87 9.82
C PRO A 538 -23.60 29.16 9.03
N ALA A 539 -24.26 30.25 9.43
CA ALA A 539 -24.01 31.59 8.88
C ALA A 539 -22.51 31.96 9.06
N PRO A 540 -21.93 32.75 8.14
CA PRO A 540 -20.57 33.27 8.31
C PRO A 540 -20.43 34.04 9.63
N GLY A 541 -19.43 33.67 10.44
CA GLY A 541 -19.20 34.28 11.76
C GLY A 541 -20.10 33.75 12.88
N ALA A 542 -20.99 32.80 12.63
CA ALA A 542 -21.73 32.13 13.69
C ALA A 542 -20.76 31.45 14.68
N PRO A 543 -21.06 31.49 15.99
CA PRO A 543 -20.22 30.80 16.98
C PRO A 543 -20.19 29.31 16.69
N THR A 544 -19.02 28.68 16.88
CA THR A 544 -18.88 27.24 16.79
C THR A 544 -19.79 26.58 17.83
N VAL A 545 -20.75 25.80 17.39
CA VAL A 545 -21.67 25.08 18.28
C VAL A 545 -20.95 23.86 18.84
N THR A 546 -20.80 23.81 20.15
CA THR A 546 -20.25 22.62 20.81
C THR A 546 -21.29 21.49 20.83
N VAL A 547 -20.82 20.26 21.02
CA VAL A 547 -21.69 19.10 21.20
C VAL A 547 -22.72 19.33 22.31
N ASP A 548 -22.31 19.93 23.41
CA ASP A 548 -23.18 20.23 24.56
C ASP A 548 -24.29 21.24 24.25
N ASP A 549 -24.01 22.19 23.38
CA ASP A 549 -24.98 23.22 23.01
C ASP A 549 -26.22 22.65 22.26
N LYS A 550 -26.06 21.53 21.55
CA LYS A 550 -27.14 20.84 20.82
C LYS A 550 -28.24 20.28 21.71
N TYR A 551 -27.93 20.01 22.94
CA TYR A 551 -28.84 19.38 23.91
C TYR A 551 -29.29 20.33 25.03
N LYS A 552 -28.91 21.61 24.94
CA LYS A 552 -29.44 22.65 25.81
C LYS A 552 -30.91 22.93 25.48
N LYS A 553 -31.67 23.25 26.51
CA LYS A 553 -33.08 23.62 26.35
C LYS A 553 -33.18 24.82 25.40
N GLY A 554 -33.93 24.68 24.31
CA GLY A 554 -34.09 25.70 23.27
C GLY A 554 -33.22 25.56 22.04
N TYR A 555 -32.47 24.44 21.90
CA TYR A 555 -31.79 24.14 20.65
C TYR A 555 -32.79 23.86 19.52
N HIS A 556 -32.70 24.65 18.46
CA HIS A 556 -33.52 24.50 17.25
C HIS A 556 -32.61 24.10 16.07
N PRO A 557 -32.84 22.94 15.43
CA PRO A 557 -32.05 22.52 14.24
C PRO A 557 -32.02 23.55 13.13
N GLU A 558 -33.05 24.35 12.98
CA GLU A 558 -33.17 25.41 11.99
C GLU A 558 -32.09 26.52 12.15
N ALA A 559 -31.57 26.70 13.36
CA ALA A 559 -30.51 27.68 13.63
C ALA A 559 -29.18 27.36 12.89
N PHE A 560 -29.02 26.13 12.38
CA PHE A 560 -27.83 25.67 11.64
C PHE A 560 -28.00 25.67 10.14
N ASP A 561 -29.22 25.88 9.62
CA ASP A 561 -29.49 25.92 8.17
C ASP A 561 -29.37 27.36 7.61
N THR A 562 -28.86 28.27 8.39
CA THR A 562 -28.89 29.68 8.03
C THR A 562 -27.68 30.10 7.21
N GLU A 563 -27.85 30.27 5.90
CA GLU A 563 -27.10 31.15 5.00
C GLU A 563 -25.65 30.78 4.68
N GLY A 564 -25.02 29.79 5.34
CA GLY A 564 -23.62 29.40 5.08
C GLY A 564 -23.49 28.51 3.83
N SER A 565 -22.40 28.66 3.09
CA SER A 565 -22.03 27.80 1.99
C SER A 565 -21.09 26.65 2.40
N ARG A 566 -20.52 26.76 3.60
CA ARG A 566 -19.54 25.79 4.13
C ARG A 566 -20.22 24.86 5.15
N LEU A 567 -20.11 23.56 4.89
CA LEU A 567 -20.48 22.53 5.85
C LEU A 567 -19.47 22.50 7.00
N VAL A 568 -19.95 22.44 8.23
CA VAL A 568 -19.10 22.38 9.44
C VAL A 568 -19.45 21.15 10.24
N ASP A 569 -18.44 20.31 10.52
CA ASP A 569 -18.62 19.13 11.36
C ASP A 569 -19.01 19.51 12.79
N THR A 570 -19.79 18.65 13.42
CA THR A 570 -20.32 18.88 14.77
C THR A 570 -20.00 17.76 15.74
N HIS A 571 -19.15 16.78 15.35
CA HIS A 571 -18.77 15.66 16.19
C HIS A 571 -17.48 15.92 17.00
N GLY A 572 -16.63 16.85 16.51
CA GLY A 572 -15.42 17.24 17.20
C GLY A 572 -14.52 16.05 17.57
N PRO A 573 -14.15 15.91 18.86
CA PRO A 573 -13.19 14.88 19.29
C PRO A 573 -13.71 13.44 19.19
N TYR A 574 -14.99 13.22 18.85
CA TYR A 574 -15.56 11.87 18.67
C TYR A 574 -15.19 11.24 17.32
N LEU A 575 -14.56 11.97 16.40
CA LEU A 575 -14.14 11.43 15.10
C LEU A 575 -12.84 10.61 15.19
N ASP A 576 -11.95 10.93 16.13
CA ASP A 576 -10.63 10.29 16.23
C ASP A 576 -10.63 8.89 16.89
N PRO A 577 -11.44 8.59 17.94
CA PRO A 577 -11.38 7.31 18.64
C PRO A 577 -11.51 6.08 17.74
N PRO A 578 -12.43 6.01 16.76
CA PRO A 578 -12.52 4.85 15.88
C PRO A 578 -11.21 4.62 15.09
N ARG A 579 -10.57 5.69 14.61
CA ARG A 579 -9.27 5.62 13.92
C ARG A 579 -8.18 5.10 14.85
N ARG A 580 -8.00 5.71 16.03
CA ARG A 580 -6.98 5.30 17.00
C ARG A 580 -7.11 3.85 17.45
N VAL A 581 -8.35 3.39 17.69
CA VAL A 581 -8.60 1.99 18.08
C VAL A 581 -8.27 1.06 16.92
N ALA A 582 -8.65 1.40 15.68
CA ALA A 582 -8.30 0.63 14.50
C ALA A 582 -6.79 0.52 14.34
N GLU A 583 -6.06 1.63 14.37
CA GLU A 583 -4.60 1.69 14.28
C GLU A 583 -3.92 0.85 15.38
N SER A 584 -4.39 0.99 16.63
CA SER A 584 -3.80 0.25 17.75
C SER A 584 -3.97 -1.28 17.68
N LEU A 585 -4.99 -1.75 16.98
CA LEU A 585 -5.32 -3.16 16.81
C LEU A 585 -4.96 -3.69 15.40
N GLY A 586 -4.45 -2.85 14.51
CA GLY A 586 -4.20 -3.21 13.12
C GLY A 586 -5.46 -3.57 12.34
N LEU A 587 -6.55 -2.83 12.54
CA LEU A 587 -7.87 -3.09 11.96
C LEU A 587 -8.22 -2.07 10.85
N PRO A 588 -9.16 -2.42 9.94
CA PRO A 588 -9.66 -1.46 8.96
C PRO A 588 -10.39 -0.31 9.64
N PHE A 589 -10.09 0.90 9.15
CA PHE A 589 -10.82 2.12 9.47
C PHE A 589 -11.36 2.75 8.19
N ILE A 590 -12.64 3.13 8.19
CA ILE A 590 -13.27 3.87 7.10
C ILE A 590 -13.75 5.22 7.65
N ASP A 591 -13.20 6.30 7.11
CA ASP A 591 -13.56 7.68 7.50
C ASP A 591 -14.90 8.10 6.88
N MET A 592 -15.99 7.57 7.42
CA MET A 592 -17.33 7.89 6.94
C MET A 592 -17.70 9.35 7.14
N ASN A 593 -17.10 10.04 8.14
CA ASN A 593 -17.30 11.46 8.30
C ASN A 593 -16.73 12.25 7.13
N ALA A 594 -15.46 12.04 6.81
CA ALA A 594 -14.82 12.74 5.68
C ALA A 594 -15.51 12.43 4.35
N ILE A 595 -15.87 11.17 4.10
CA ILE A 595 -16.58 10.74 2.88
C ILE A 595 -17.93 11.47 2.75
N THR A 596 -18.75 11.44 3.79
CA THR A 596 -20.07 12.07 3.76
C THR A 596 -19.99 13.60 3.83
N HIS A 597 -19.03 14.16 4.54
CA HIS A 597 -18.77 15.60 4.56
C HIS A 597 -18.47 16.13 3.15
N ASN A 598 -17.53 15.49 2.44
CA ASN A 598 -17.16 15.89 1.08
C ASN A 598 -18.35 15.79 0.12
N ALA A 599 -19.12 14.72 0.21
CA ALA A 599 -20.30 14.49 -0.64
C ALA A 599 -21.41 15.52 -0.36
N ILE A 600 -21.74 15.80 0.90
CA ILE A 600 -22.78 16.79 1.27
C ILE A 600 -22.29 18.22 0.98
N GLN A 601 -21.03 18.53 1.20
CA GLN A 601 -20.44 19.83 0.83
C GLN A 601 -20.51 20.05 -0.69
N ALA A 602 -20.24 19.03 -1.51
CA ALA A 602 -20.34 19.12 -2.97
C ALA A 602 -21.79 19.37 -3.46
N LEU A 603 -22.79 18.79 -2.80
CA LEU A 603 -24.20 19.08 -3.06
C LEU A 603 -24.57 20.53 -2.68
N GLY A 604 -23.91 21.07 -1.67
CA GLY A 604 -24.21 22.38 -1.12
C GLY A 604 -25.45 22.41 -0.21
N ARG A 605 -25.68 23.57 0.40
CA ARG A 605 -26.72 23.75 1.41
C ARG A 605 -28.13 23.35 0.93
N ASP A 606 -28.58 23.88 -0.21
CA ASP A 606 -29.98 23.76 -0.62
C ASP A 606 -30.27 22.37 -1.20
N ALA A 607 -29.45 21.85 -2.11
CA ALA A 607 -29.66 20.54 -2.71
C ALA A 607 -29.52 19.40 -1.70
N SER A 608 -28.65 19.55 -0.68
CA SER A 608 -28.46 18.51 0.35
C SER A 608 -29.69 18.28 1.22
N ARG A 609 -30.65 19.22 1.30
CA ARG A 609 -31.93 19.03 2.02
C ARG A 609 -32.67 17.79 1.55
N GLU A 610 -32.64 17.51 0.24
CA GLU A 610 -33.32 16.35 -0.35
C GLU A 610 -32.81 14.99 0.15
N TYR A 611 -31.74 14.96 0.87
CA TYR A 611 -31.11 13.72 1.41
C TYR A 611 -31.40 13.52 2.91
N PHE A 612 -31.95 14.54 3.58
CA PHE A 612 -32.27 14.51 5.01
C PHE A 612 -33.78 14.54 5.26
N MET A 613 -34.20 14.44 6.52
CA MET A 613 -35.60 14.42 6.89
C MET A 613 -36.20 15.84 6.90
N TRP A 614 -36.24 16.47 5.73
CA TRP A 614 -36.88 17.74 5.48
C TRP A 614 -38.20 17.48 4.76
N ILE A 615 -39.31 17.45 5.53
CA ILE A 615 -40.62 17.05 5.06
C ILE A 615 -41.61 18.19 5.35
N PRO A 616 -42.29 18.73 4.33
CA PRO A 616 -43.35 19.70 4.53
C PRO A 616 -44.53 19.09 5.32
N ALA A 617 -45.27 19.94 6.02
CA ALA A 617 -46.53 19.53 6.68
C ALA A 617 -47.50 18.92 5.66
N ASP A 618 -48.36 18.05 6.13
CA ASP A 618 -49.43 17.39 5.35
C ASP A 618 -48.95 16.53 4.16
N THR A 619 -47.66 16.17 4.15
CA THR A 619 -47.07 15.36 3.05
C THR A 619 -47.21 13.86 3.31
N TYR A 620 -46.93 13.41 4.52
CA TYR A 620 -46.92 11.98 4.89
C TYR A 620 -47.62 11.72 6.23
N PRO A 621 -48.39 10.61 6.37
CA PRO A 621 -49.16 10.29 7.60
C PRO A 621 -48.26 10.12 8.85
N PHE A 622 -46.97 9.75 8.71
CA PHE A 622 -46.07 9.59 9.84
C PHE A 622 -45.55 10.93 10.41
N ALA A 623 -45.66 12.01 9.64
CA ALA A 623 -45.19 13.35 10.02
C ALA A 623 -46.20 14.42 9.54
N PRO A 624 -47.44 14.49 10.08
CA PRO A 624 -48.48 15.40 9.60
C PRO A 624 -48.12 16.87 9.79
N GLU A 625 -47.33 17.18 10.84
CA GLU A 625 -46.85 18.55 11.09
C GLU A 625 -45.58 18.91 10.31
N GLY A 626 -45.09 17.97 9.45
CA GLY A 626 -43.80 18.07 8.80
C GLY A 626 -42.63 17.67 9.72
N LYS A 627 -41.43 17.67 9.18
CA LYS A 627 -40.20 17.37 9.94
C LYS A 627 -39.02 18.12 9.35
N ILE A 628 -38.22 18.77 10.19
CA ILE A 628 -36.95 19.37 9.83
C ILE A 628 -35.86 18.70 10.69
N ASP A 629 -35.00 17.92 10.05
CA ASP A 629 -33.97 17.16 10.75
C ASP A 629 -32.72 17.07 9.90
N ASN A 630 -31.62 17.64 10.40
CA ASN A 630 -30.33 17.72 9.74
C ASN A 630 -29.39 16.51 10.10
N THR A 631 -29.89 15.54 10.83
CA THR A 631 -29.12 14.35 11.27
C THR A 631 -29.61 13.09 10.57
N HIS A 632 -30.95 12.87 10.52
CA HIS A 632 -31.50 11.62 9.99
C HIS A 632 -31.77 11.72 8.48
N LEU A 633 -31.49 10.60 7.82
CA LEU A 633 -31.60 10.47 6.37
C LEU A 633 -33.00 9.99 5.97
N ASN A 634 -33.49 10.50 4.84
CA ASN A 634 -34.65 9.92 4.14
C ASN A 634 -34.18 8.75 3.24
N ILE A 635 -35.09 8.13 2.49
CA ILE A 635 -34.78 7.00 1.59
C ILE A 635 -33.66 7.36 0.60
N LYS A 636 -33.72 8.55 -0.03
CA LYS A 636 -32.70 9.02 -0.99
C LYS A 636 -31.34 9.19 -0.31
N GLY A 637 -31.32 9.83 0.86
CA GLY A 637 -30.09 10.06 1.62
C GLY A 637 -29.46 8.78 2.16
N ALA A 638 -30.27 7.88 2.67
CA ALA A 638 -29.79 6.59 3.18
C ALA A 638 -29.21 5.70 2.05
N THR A 639 -29.85 5.70 0.88
CA THR A 639 -29.32 5.01 -0.31
C THR A 639 -28.00 5.64 -0.75
N PHE A 640 -27.92 6.95 -0.78
CA PHE A 640 -26.71 7.69 -1.14
C PHE A 640 -25.54 7.36 -0.19
N VAL A 641 -25.76 7.45 1.13
CA VAL A 641 -24.74 7.13 2.12
C VAL A 641 -24.37 5.64 2.09
N ALA A 642 -25.32 4.73 1.88
CA ALA A 642 -25.05 3.31 1.71
C ALA A 642 -24.17 3.03 0.47
N THR A 643 -24.38 3.77 -0.63
CA THR A 643 -23.54 3.66 -1.84
C THR A 643 -22.11 4.10 -1.56
N LEU A 644 -21.93 5.22 -0.85
CA LEU A 644 -20.59 5.70 -0.42
C LEU A 644 -19.91 4.69 0.51
N ALA A 645 -20.66 4.13 1.48
CA ALA A 645 -20.15 3.11 2.39
C ALA A 645 -19.78 1.81 1.64
N ALA A 646 -20.62 1.37 0.72
CA ALA A 646 -20.36 0.18 -0.11
C ALA A 646 -19.10 0.36 -0.97
N GLN A 647 -18.91 1.54 -1.58
CA GLN A 647 -17.69 1.85 -2.32
C GLN A 647 -16.45 1.80 -1.41
N ALA A 648 -16.52 2.43 -0.24
CA ALA A 648 -15.42 2.43 0.72
C ALA A 648 -15.10 1.00 1.24
N LEU A 649 -16.12 0.17 1.46
CA LEU A 649 -15.94 -1.25 1.81
C LEU A 649 -15.27 -2.02 0.67
N ALA A 650 -15.66 -1.81 -0.58
CA ALA A 650 -15.03 -2.45 -1.74
C ALA A 650 -13.57 -2.05 -1.91
N ASP A 651 -13.22 -0.79 -1.60
CA ASP A 651 -11.87 -0.29 -1.70
C ASP A 651 -10.98 -0.75 -0.53
N THR A 652 -11.58 -0.94 0.65
CA THR A 652 -10.86 -1.36 1.87
C THR A 652 -10.74 -2.88 1.99
N LEU A 653 -11.73 -3.65 1.51
CA LEU A 653 -11.85 -5.09 1.70
C LEU A 653 -11.92 -5.83 0.35
N PRO A 654 -10.78 -6.22 -0.22
CA PRO A 654 -10.71 -6.87 -1.54
C PRO A 654 -11.60 -8.11 -1.67
N LEU A 655 -11.76 -8.88 -0.58
CA LEU A 655 -12.58 -10.09 -0.55
C LEU A 655 -14.09 -9.80 -0.69
N LEU A 656 -14.56 -8.61 -0.29
CA LEU A 656 -15.95 -8.20 -0.44
C LEU A 656 -16.23 -7.51 -1.78
N ARG A 657 -15.20 -6.97 -2.44
CA ARG A 657 -15.32 -6.21 -3.70
C ARG A 657 -16.14 -6.91 -4.78
N PRO A 658 -15.96 -8.23 -5.08
CA PRO A 658 -16.74 -8.93 -6.10
C PRO A 658 -18.25 -8.98 -5.81
N TYR A 659 -18.64 -8.81 -4.55
CA TYR A 659 -20.01 -8.94 -4.08
C TYR A 659 -20.70 -7.59 -3.83
N ILE A 660 -20.04 -6.49 -4.16
CA ILE A 660 -20.55 -5.12 -4.00
C ILE A 660 -20.89 -4.56 -5.38
N SER A 661 -22.17 -4.23 -5.59
CA SER A 661 -22.70 -3.67 -6.84
C SER A 661 -22.84 -2.16 -6.71
N VAL A 662 -21.77 -1.41 -6.94
CA VAL A 662 -21.82 0.06 -7.08
C VAL A 662 -21.36 0.44 -8.48
N ALA A 663 -22.11 1.33 -9.14
CA ALA A 663 -21.66 1.91 -10.40
C ALA A 663 -20.43 2.79 -10.12
N ARG A 664 -19.35 2.57 -10.89
CA ARG A 664 -18.13 3.39 -10.86
C ARG A 664 -18.37 4.73 -11.54
#